data_c51804c189acaca5509346b560e2d9bd
#
_entry.id   c51804c189acaca5509346b560e2d9bd
#
_cell.length_a   1.000
_cell.length_b   1.000
_cell.length_c   1.000
_cell.angle_alpha   90.00
_cell.angle_beta   90.00
_cell.angle_gamma   90.00
#
_symmetry.space_group_name_H-M   'P 1'
#
loop_
_entity.id
_entity.type
_entity.pdbx_description
1 polymer ?
#
loop_
_entity_poly.entity_id
_entity_poly.type
_entity_poly.pdbx_seq_one_letter_code
_entity_poly.pdbx_strand_id
1 'polypeptide(L)'
;MTLAGGALFGFWYALLLVSFASSIGATLAFLVSRVLLRDWVQERFGRHMGAVNAGFERDGSFYLFSLRLVPIFPFFLINLLMGLLPIRPWRYYWVSQLGMLPATAVYVNAGTQLGQLQSLSGIISAPLLGSFVLLAVFPFMARWLLGYMQGRRALAAYDRPQRFDNNLIVIGAGSAGLVASLIAATVKAKVTLIERGKMGGDCLNTGCVPSKALIRSARVAQYARRAGEFGLAPMSVEVNFPRVMERVQRVVETVAPHDSVERFTGLGVNCVQGDARILSPWEVEVNGEVLTARNIVIASGARPRVPDIPGLAQLDYLTSDTIWDIREAPQRLLVLGAGPIGCELAQAFARLGSHVSLVTHASRIMPREDPEVAQQVLDAFLRQGMDVHTGYDPVRFTADEEGQRCVFTTAGDRRELAFDRVLLAVGRSANVQELGLEALGIGLTRAGTVAVDEYLRTAIPNIFACGDVAGPYMFTHMASHQAWYAAVNALFGRFRKFKVDYSVVPWATFTDPEVARVGLSESEARDNNVAYEVTRYDIDDLDRAIADSEAHGFVKVLTEPGRDRILGAVVVGYHAAELINEFVLAMKHGIGLNKILATIHIYPTLSESNKFLAGEWRKARKPERVLSWAERYHRWNRG
;
A
#
# COMPACT_ATOMS: atom_id res chain seq x y z
N MET A 1 37.36 -3.20 21.10
CA MET A 1 38.65 -3.78 20.67
C MET A 1 39.29 -2.98 19.53
N THR A 2 38.62 -2.68 18.41
CA THR A 2 39.20 -1.99 17.25
C THR A 2 39.74 -0.59 17.60
N LEU A 3 38.97 0.23 18.31
CA LEU A 3 39.40 1.53 18.83
C LEU A 3 40.61 1.41 19.78
N ALA A 4 40.56 0.45 20.72
CA ALA A 4 41.65 0.22 21.66
C ALA A 4 42.93 -0.24 20.95
N GLY A 5 42.79 -1.07 19.90
CA GLY A 5 43.91 -1.45 19.07
C GLY A 5 44.60 -0.26 18.40
N GLY A 6 43.80 0.68 17.87
CA GLY A 6 44.30 1.95 17.30
C GLY A 6 45.03 2.82 18.32
N ALA A 7 44.49 2.94 19.53
CA ALA A 7 45.10 3.70 20.60
C ALA A 7 46.45 3.12 21.09
N LEU A 8 46.57 1.79 21.13
CA LEU A 8 47.75 1.11 21.67
C LEU A 8 48.87 0.91 20.65
N PHE A 9 48.51 0.58 19.37
CA PHE A 9 49.47 0.17 18.37
C PHE A 9 49.66 1.18 17.23
N GLY A 10 48.95 2.28 17.24
CA GLY A 10 48.94 3.24 16.13
C GLY A 10 48.20 2.69 14.90
N PHE A 11 48.08 3.54 13.86
CA PHE A 11 47.20 3.24 12.71
C PHE A 11 47.61 1.99 11.93
N TRP A 12 48.83 1.92 11.44
CA TRP A 12 49.24 0.85 10.50
C TRP A 12 49.34 -0.54 11.12
N TYR A 13 49.93 -0.63 12.30
CA TYR A 13 50.04 -1.91 13.03
C TYR A 13 48.65 -2.38 13.51
N ALA A 14 47.84 -1.48 14.07
CA ALA A 14 46.51 -1.83 14.50
C ALA A 14 45.61 -2.23 13.32
N LEU A 15 45.69 -1.52 12.20
CA LEU A 15 44.91 -1.86 10.99
C LEU A 15 45.24 -3.29 10.52
N LEU A 16 46.50 -3.65 10.44
CA LEU A 16 46.93 -4.99 10.04
C LEU A 16 46.47 -6.04 11.05
N LEU A 17 46.81 -5.90 12.31
CA LEU A 17 46.47 -6.86 13.36
C LEU A 17 44.97 -7.05 13.55
N VAL A 18 44.23 -5.94 13.68
CA VAL A 18 42.76 -5.98 13.92
C VAL A 18 42.02 -6.50 12.72
N SER A 19 42.44 -6.14 11.50
CA SER A 19 41.78 -6.59 10.27
C SER A 19 41.90 -8.12 10.12
N PHE A 20 43.09 -8.67 10.28
CA PHE A 20 43.30 -10.13 10.19
C PHE A 20 42.65 -10.86 11.37
N ALA A 21 42.81 -10.38 12.60
CA ALA A 21 42.21 -11.01 13.78
C ALA A 21 40.68 -11.04 13.68
N SER A 22 40.04 -9.95 13.21
CA SER A 22 38.59 -9.88 13.01
C SER A 22 38.12 -10.86 11.94
N SER A 23 38.86 -11.02 10.85
CA SER A 23 38.47 -11.94 9.76
C SER A 23 38.69 -13.40 10.14
N ILE A 24 39.74 -13.72 10.89
CA ILE A 24 39.99 -15.05 11.45
C ILE A 24 38.88 -15.38 12.45
N GLY A 25 38.58 -14.48 13.40
CA GLY A 25 37.50 -14.65 14.39
C GLY A 25 36.11 -14.81 13.74
N ALA A 26 35.82 -14.03 12.71
CA ALA A 26 34.61 -14.19 11.93
C ALA A 26 34.51 -15.56 11.25
N THR A 27 35.63 -16.03 10.69
CA THR A 27 35.68 -17.32 10.00
C THR A 27 35.58 -18.49 10.98
N LEU A 28 36.16 -18.39 12.15
CA LEU A 28 36.00 -19.38 13.21
C LEU A 28 34.53 -19.44 13.68
N ALA A 29 33.90 -18.29 13.95
CA ALA A 29 32.50 -18.24 14.32
C ALA A 29 31.57 -18.81 13.23
N PHE A 30 31.86 -18.53 11.96
CA PHE A 30 31.18 -19.10 10.82
C PHE A 30 31.34 -20.64 10.75
N LEU A 31 32.54 -21.19 11.01
CA LEU A 31 32.77 -22.63 11.03
C LEU A 31 32.09 -23.30 12.23
N VAL A 32 32.13 -22.69 13.41
CA VAL A 32 31.40 -23.16 14.61
C VAL A 32 29.91 -23.21 14.34
N SER A 33 29.34 -22.15 13.73
CA SER A 33 27.91 -22.13 13.34
C SER A 33 27.59 -23.27 12.37
N ARG A 34 28.44 -23.50 11.38
CA ARG A 34 28.23 -24.53 10.35
C ARG A 34 28.30 -25.96 10.90
N VAL A 35 29.23 -26.23 11.82
CA VAL A 35 29.52 -27.59 12.28
C VAL A 35 28.82 -27.92 13.59
N LEU A 36 28.81 -27.00 14.54
CA LEU A 36 28.36 -27.27 15.91
C LEU A 36 26.97 -26.68 16.24
N LEU A 37 26.60 -25.56 15.63
CA LEU A 37 25.39 -24.80 16.01
C LEU A 37 24.33 -24.76 14.91
N ARG A 38 24.46 -25.58 13.88
CA ARG A 38 23.60 -25.53 12.69
C ARG A 38 22.11 -25.62 13.04
N ASP A 39 21.72 -26.64 13.80
CA ASP A 39 20.34 -26.91 14.16
C ASP A 39 19.79 -25.81 15.07
N TRP A 40 20.55 -25.38 16.07
CA TRP A 40 20.18 -24.29 16.96
C TRP A 40 19.99 -22.95 16.24
N VAL A 41 20.89 -22.61 15.31
CA VAL A 41 20.78 -21.36 14.50
C VAL A 41 19.58 -21.43 13.57
N GLN A 42 19.31 -22.58 12.98
CA GLN A 42 18.17 -22.79 12.09
C GLN A 42 16.84 -22.68 12.86
N GLU A 43 16.77 -23.24 14.07
CA GLU A 43 15.59 -23.15 14.93
C GLU A 43 15.32 -21.73 15.42
N ARG A 44 16.36 -21.01 15.87
CA ARG A 44 16.25 -19.66 16.45
C ARG A 44 16.07 -18.56 15.42
N PHE A 45 16.72 -18.66 14.25
CA PHE A 45 16.78 -17.63 13.22
C PHE A 45 16.19 -18.06 11.88
N GLY A 46 15.56 -19.21 11.79
CA GLY A 46 15.02 -19.77 10.53
C GLY A 46 14.07 -18.83 9.79
N ARG A 47 13.29 -18.03 10.52
CA ARG A 47 12.38 -17.02 9.93
C ARG A 47 13.12 -15.95 9.10
N HIS A 48 14.37 -15.66 9.44
CA HIS A 48 15.19 -14.67 8.75
C HIS A 48 15.98 -15.27 7.59
N MET A 49 16.09 -16.61 7.52
CA MET A 49 16.86 -17.32 6.50
C MET A 49 16.32 -17.15 5.09
N GLY A 50 15.00 -16.99 4.93
CA GLY A 50 14.40 -16.76 3.61
C GLY A 50 14.99 -15.54 2.88
N ALA A 51 15.12 -14.41 3.57
CA ALA A 51 15.70 -13.18 3.02
C ALA A 51 17.21 -13.30 2.78
N VAL A 52 17.92 -14.01 3.66
CA VAL A 52 19.38 -14.22 3.56
C VAL A 52 19.71 -15.17 2.41
N ASN A 53 18.93 -16.26 2.25
CA ASN A 53 19.08 -17.19 1.13
C ASN A 53 18.82 -16.49 -0.20
N ALA A 54 17.69 -15.79 -0.33
CA ALA A 54 17.33 -15.05 -1.55
C ALA A 54 18.39 -13.99 -1.91
N GLY A 55 18.94 -13.26 -0.91
CA GLY A 55 20.02 -12.32 -1.13
C GLY A 55 21.31 -12.97 -1.58
N PHE A 56 21.66 -14.13 -1.02
CA PHE A 56 22.86 -14.86 -1.39
C PHE A 56 22.72 -15.57 -2.75
N GLU A 57 21.57 -16.14 -3.07
CA GLU A 57 21.29 -16.74 -4.39
C GLU A 57 21.38 -15.70 -5.51
N ARG A 58 20.86 -14.48 -5.27
CA ARG A 58 20.91 -13.39 -6.25
C ARG A 58 22.29 -12.80 -6.44
N ASP A 59 23.01 -12.48 -5.36
CA ASP A 59 24.23 -11.67 -5.39
C ASP A 59 25.50 -12.45 -4.99
N GLY A 60 25.36 -13.68 -4.50
CA GLY A 60 26.49 -14.55 -4.14
C GLY A 60 27.45 -13.92 -3.11
N SER A 61 28.75 -13.98 -3.40
CA SER A 61 29.77 -13.40 -2.52
C SER A 61 29.67 -11.88 -2.35
N PHE A 62 29.05 -11.18 -3.31
CA PHE A 62 28.85 -9.74 -3.21
C PHE A 62 27.80 -9.37 -2.14
N TYR A 63 26.84 -10.25 -1.87
CA TYR A 63 25.91 -10.09 -0.76
C TYR A 63 26.63 -10.06 0.59
N LEU A 64 27.54 -11.01 0.83
CA LEU A 64 28.37 -11.01 2.04
C LEU A 64 29.26 -9.75 2.11
N PHE A 65 29.89 -9.35 1.02
CA PHE A 65 30.68 -8.12 0.94
C PHE A 65 29.85 -6.90 1.35
N SER A 66 28.63 -6.80 0.83
CA SER A 66 27.69 -5.70 1.15
C SER A 66 27.33 -5.65 2.64
N LEU A 67 27.06 -6.80 3.25
CA LEU A 67 26.77 -6.92 4.69
C LEU A 67 27.96 -6.55 5.57
N ARG A 68 29.20 -6.79 5.08
CA ARG A 68 30.43 -6.46 5.80
C ARG A 68 30.81 -4.98 5.68
N LEU A 69 30.59 -4.40 4.52
CA LEU A 69 30.94 -3.01 4.26
C LEU A 69 30.05 -2.02 5.05
N VAL A 70 28.78 -2.38 5.25
CA VAL A 70 27.83 -1.54 5.99
C VAL A 70 27.49 -2.20 7.32
N PRO A 71 27.96 -1.64 8.46
CA PRO A 71 27.79 -2.23 9.79
C PRO A 71 26.38 -1.97 10.38
N ILE A 72 25.33 -2.48 9.70
CA ILE A 72 23.94 -2.38 10.18
C ILE A 72 23.60 -3.56 11.08
N PHE A 73 24.07 -4.74 10.71
CA PHE A 73 23.80 -5.98 11.45
C PHE A 73 24.89 -6.27 12.48
N PRO A 74 24.53 -6.81 13.64
CA PRO A 74 25.52 -7.26 14.61
C PRO A 74 26.54 -8.24 13.98
N PHE A 75 27.82 -8.03 14.25
CA PHE A 75 28.91 -8.81 13.68
C PHE A 75 28.72 -10.33 13.86
N PHE A 76 28.32 -10.76 15.06
CA PHE A 76 28.10 -12.18 15.36
C PHE A 76 26.95 -12.78 14.55
N LEU A 77 25.89 -12.01 14.27
CA LEU A 77 24.71 -12.48 13.56
C LEU A 77 25.04 -12.83 12.10
N ILE A 78 25.84 -12.00 11.43
CA ILE A 78 26.32 -12.28 10.07
C ILE A 78 27.14 -13.59 10.07
N ASN A 79 28.02 -13.80 11.03
CA ASN A 79 28.83 -15.00 11.11
C ASN A 79 27.98 -16.26 11.28
N LEU A 80 26.96 -16.21 12.16
CA LEU A 80 26.07 -17.34 12.40
C LEU A 80 25.20 -17.67 11.18
N LEU A 81 24.54 -16.67 10.59
CA LEU A 81 23.63 -16.88 9.45
C LEU A 81 24.40 -17.36 8.20
N MET A 82 25.57 -16.80 7.92
CA MET A 82 26.39 -17.20 6.79
C MET A 82 26.93 -18.64 6.93
N GLY A 83 27.04 -19.16 8.15
CA GLY A 83 27.41 -20.56 8.43
C GLY A 83 26.42 -21.56 7.83
N LEU A 84 25.16 -21.19 7.67
CA LEU A 84 24.10 -22.03 7.09
C LEU A 84 24.08 -22.03 5.55
N LEU A 85 24.78 -21.07 4.91
CA LEU A 85 24.82 -20.94 3.45
C LEU A 85 25.91 -21.79 2.79
N PRO A 86 25.76 -22.19 1.51
CA PRO A 86 26.74 -22.99 0.78
C PRO A 86 27.96 -22.16 0.30
N ILE A 87 28.57 -21.38 1.18
CA ILE A 87 29.77 -20.59 0.89
C ILE A 87 31.03 -21.31 1.32
N ARG A 88 32.06 -21.38 0.47
CA ARG A 88 33.36 -21.99 0.83
C ARG A 88 34.05 -21.14 1.89
N PRO A 89 34.68 -21.75 2.95
CA PRO A 89 35.34 -21.00 4.03
C PRO A 89 36.37 -19.98 3.55
N TRP A 90 37.18 -20.35 2.55
CA TRP A 90 38.16 -19.46 1.93
C TRP A 90 37.55 -18.23 1.27
N ARG A 91 36.42 -18.40 0.55
CA ARG A 91 35.68 -17.25 -0.03
C ARG A 91 35.07 -16.37 1.07
N TYR A 92 34.52 -16.99 2.12
CA TYR A 92 34.00 -16.26 3.26
C TYR A 92 35.07 -15.39 3.92
N TYR A 93 36.28 -15.96 4.16
CA TYR A 93 37.39 -15.25 4.76
C TYR A 93 37.81 -14.02 3.95
N TRP A 94 38.14 -14.17 2.66
CA TRP A 94 38.60 -13.06 1.85
C TRP A 94 37.55 -11.99 1.57
N VAL A 95 36.30 -12.38 1.36
CA VAL A 95 35.21 -11.44 1.19
C VAL A 95 34.97 -10.67 2.49
N SER A 96 35.04 -11.32 3.66
CA SER A 96 34.92 -10.64 4.95
C SER A 96 36.12 -9.72 5.19
N GLN A 97 37.36 -10.15 4.87
CA GLN A 97 38.57 -9.34 4.99
C GLN A 97 38.46 -8.03 4.20
N LEU A 98 38.08 -8.11 2.93
CA LEU A 98 37.94 -6.94 2.05
C LEU A 98 36.76 -6.07 2.45
N GLY A 99 35.64 -6.67 2.82
CA GLY A 99 34.42 -5.94 3.20
C GLY A 99 34.53 -5.19 4.53
N MET A 100 35.28 -5.73 5.51
CA MET A 100 35.49 -5.10 6.81
C MET A 100 36.64 -4.09 6.84
N LEU A 101 37.60 -4.19 5.92
CA LEU A 101 38.83 -3.37 5.92
C LEU A 101 38.54 -1.84 5.98
N PRO A 102 37.64 -1.28 5.17
CA PRO A 102 37.35 0.17 5.22
C PRO A 102 36.79 0.62 6.58
N ALA A 103 35.84 -0.13 7.14
CA ALA A 103 35.30 0.16 8.46
C ALA A 103 36.39 0.05 9.54
N THR A 104 37.20 -1.03 9.50
CA THR A 104 38.32 -1.23 10.45
C THR A 104 39.30 -0.05 10.39
N ALA A 105 39.65 0.44 9.18
CA ALA A 105 40.52 1.59 9.03
C ALA A 105 39.95 2.87 9.70
N VAL A 106 38.65 3.12 9.54
CA VAL A 106 37.99 4.29 10.16
C VAL A 106 37.99 4.17 11.68
N TYR A 107 37.65 3.00 12.23
CA TYR A 107 37.66 2.76 13.68
C TYR A 107 39.07 2.80 14.29
N VAL A 108 40.04 2.20 13.61
CA VAL A 108 41.47 2.25 14.04
C VAL A 108 41.98 3.68 14.04
N ASN A 109 41.67 4.46 12.99
CA ASN A 109 42.07 5.86 12.93
C ASN A 109 41.49 6.67 14.11
N ALA A 110 40.18 6.51 14.38
CA ALA A 110 39.57 7.17 15.54
C ALA A 110 40.22 6.74 16.87
N GLY A 111 40.56 5.46 17.01
CA GLY A 111 41.31 4.93 18.15
C GLY A 111 42.71 5.52 18.29
N THR A 112 43.43 5.64 17.20
CA THR A 112 44.79 6.25 17.18
C THR A 112 44.72 7.71 17.63
N GLN A 113 43.75 8.49 17.17
CA GLN A 113 43.57 9.90 17.59
C GLN A 113 43.17 9.99 19.06
N LEU A 114 42.38 9.05 19.58
CA LEU A 114 42.06 8.97 21.01
C LEU A 114 43.28 8.65 21.86
N GLY A 115 44.15 7.74 21.41
CA GLY A 115 45.39 7.36 22.11
C GLY A 115 46.42 8.47 22.17
N GLN A 116 46.37 9.50 21.30
CA GLN A 116 47.25 10.63 21.28
C GLN A 116 46.82 11.80 22.18
N LEU A 117 45.68 11.67 22.88
CA LEU A 117 45.16 12.67 23.78
C LEU A 117 46.04 12.81 25.03
N GLN A 118 46.73 13.92 25.18
CA GLN A 118 47.54 14.23 26.37
C GLN A 118 46.87 15.20 27.35
N SER A 119 45.74 15.84 26.94
CA SER A 119 44.98 16.76 27.76
C SER A 119 43.50 16.80 27.35
N LEU A 120 42.63 17.28 28.26
CA LEU A 120 41.21 17.49 27.99
C LEU A 120 40.94 18.51 26.86
N SER A 121 41.83 19.46 26.65
CA SER A 121 41.75 20.43 25.53
C SER A 121 41.99 19.76 24.17
N GLY A 122 42.68 18.64 24.11
CA GLY A 122 42.87 17.84 22.88
C GLY A 122 41.61 17.19 22.33
N ILE A 123 40.51 17.13 23.09
CA ILE A 123 39.21 16.57 22.66
C ILE A 123 38.64 17.42 21.49
N ILE A 124 38.94 18.69 21.40
CA ILE A 124 38.48 19.63 20.35
C ILE A 124 39.49 19.71 19.20
N SER A 125 40.48 18.85 19.14
CA SER A 125 41.47 18.87 18.05
C SER A 125 40.84 18.50 16.70
N ALA A 126 41.24 19.21 15.63
CA ALA A 126 40.73 18.98 14.27
C ALA A 126 40.91 17.53 13.78
N PRO A 127 42.03 16.82 14.05
CA PRO A 127 42.17 15.41 13.67
C PRO A 127 41.20 14.47 14.38
N LEU A 128 40.93 14.70 15.66
CA LEU A 128 40.00 13.87 16.43
C LEU A 128 38.55 14.11 16.00
N LEU A 129 38.14 15.37 15.88
CA LEU A 129 36.82 15.74 15.36
C LEU A 129 36.63 15.20 13.94
N GLY A 130 37.62 15.34 13.05
CA GLY A 130 37.59 14.77 11.71
C GLY A 130 37.42 13.23 11.71
N SER A 131 38.07 12.52 12.63
CA SER A 131 37.93 11.08 12.78
C SER A 131 36.54 10.65 13.24
N PHE A 132 35.91 11.39 14.17
CA PHE A 132 34.53 11.12 14.58
C PHE A 132 33.52 11.49 13.49
N VAL A 133 33.73 12.58 12.77
CA VAL A 133 32.89 12.92 11.59
C VAL A 133 32.99 11.82 10.54
N LEU A 134 34.19 11.33 10.24
CA LEU A 134 34.39 10.22 9.31
C LEU A 134 33.68 8.95 9.80
N LEU A 135 33.78 8.63 11.09
CA LEU A 135 33.08 7.50 11.70
C LEU A 135 31.56 7.61 11.56
N ALA A 136 31.00 8.80 11.78
CA ALA A 136 29.56 9.06 11.65
C ALA A 136 29.08 9.02 10.19
N VAL A 137 29.87 9.52 9.25
CA VAL A 137 29.54 9.61 7.83
C VAL A 137 29.80 8.29 7.07
N PHE A 138 30.76 7.50 7.53
CA PHE A 138 31.17 6.25 6.85
C PHE A 138 30.02 5.30 6.50
N PRO A 139 29.04 4.99 7.37
CA PRO A 139 27.94 4.09 7.01
C PRO A 139 27.09 4.64 5.85
N PHE A 140 26.93 5.95 5.75
CA PHE A 140 26.19 6.61 4.66
C PHE A 140 26.99 6.54 3.35
N MET A 141 28.30 6.82 3.41
CA MET A 141 29.19 6.67 2.25
C MET A 141 29.24 5.22 1.73
N ALA A 142 29.34 4.26 2.64
CA ALA A 142 29.36 2.85 2.30
C ALA A 142 28.06 2.41 1.62
N ARG A 143 26.92 2.82 2.14
CA ARG A 143 25.59 2.59 1.52
C ARG A 143 25.50 3.23 0.13
N TRP A 144 25.93 4.47 0.01
CA TRP A 144 25.93 5.18 -1.27
C TRP A 144 26.80 4.45 -2.31
N LEU A 145 28.04 4.06 -1.92
CA LEU A 145 28.96 3.34 -2.78
C LEU A 145 28.39 1.97 -3.23
N LEU A 146 27.81 1.22 -2.30
CA LEU A 146 27.16 -0.06 -2.62
C LEU A 146 26.00 0.12 -3.59
N GLY A 147 25.11 1.08 -3.33
CA GLY A 147 24.01 1.39 -4.25
C GLY A 147 24.49 1.78 -5.65
N TYR A 148 25.59 2.54 -5.72
CA TYR A 148 26.21 2.92 -6.99
C TYR A 148 26.81 1.69 -7.72
N MET A 149 27.53 0.81 -7.00
CA MET A 149 28.12 -0.39 -7.57
C MET A 149 27.06 -1.39 -8.04
N GLN A 150 26.01 -1.60 -7.25
CA GLN A 150 24.87 -2.45 -7.62
C GLN A 150 24.17 -1.92 -8.87
N GLY A 151 23.88 -0.61 -8.91
CA GLY A 151 23.28 0.03 -10.07
C GLY A 151 24.12 -0.10 -11.33
N ARG A 152 25.46 0.13 -11.24
CA ARG A 152 26.36 -0.06 -12.40
C ARG A 152 26.41 -1.51 -12.86
N ARG A 153 26.41 -2.46 -11.92
CA ARG A 153 26.44 -3.89 -12.24
C ARG A 153 25.15 -4.32 -12.95
N ALA A 154 23.99 -3.85 -12.49
CA ALA A 154 22.70 -4.14 -13.12
C ALA A 154 22.62 -3.62 -14.56
N LEU A 155 23.30 -2.52 -14.87
CA LEU A 155 23.31 -1.90 -16.20
C LEU A 155 24.45 -2.37 -17.09
N ALA A 156 25.47 -3.03 -16.54
CA ALA A 156 26.70 -3.38 -17.27
C ALA A 156 26.52 -4.42 -18.38
N ALA A 157 25.42 -5.20 -18.33
CA ALA A 157 25.10 -6.22 -19.33
C ALA A 157 24.39 -5.65 -20.58
N TYR A 158 24.08 -4.35 -20.58
CA TYR A 158 23.28 -3.72 -21.63
C TYR A 158 24.03 -2.56 -22.28
N ASP A 159 23.88 -2.42 -23.58
CA ASP A 159 24.44 -1.30 -24.32
C ASP A 159 23.58 -0.05 -24.11
N ARG A 160 24.22 1.01 -23.65
CA ARG A 160 23.53 2.26 -23.39
C ARG A 160 23.46 3.13 -24.64
N PRO A 161 22.28 3.57 -25.07
CA PRO A 161 22.13 4.50 -26.19
C PRO A 161 22.93 5.80 -25.96
N GLN A 162 23.54 6.32 -27.02
CA GLN A 162 24.27 7.60 -26.97
C GLN A 162 23.28 8.77 -26.85
N ARG A 163 22.11 8.67 -27.47
CA ARG A 163 21.01 9.63 -27.41
C ARG A 163 19.72 8.88 -27.06
N PHE A 164 18.80 9.57 -26.43
CA PHE A 164 17.50 9.04 -26.05
C PHE A 164 16.39 9.83 -26.75
N ASP A 165 15.37 9.15 -27.23
CA ASP A 165 14.20 9.77 -27.83
C ASP A 165 13.37 10.49 -26.76
N ASN A 166 13.37 9.94 -25.52
CA ASN A 166 12.57 10.42 -24.41
C ASN A 166 13.39 10.58 -23.12
N ASN A 167 12.97 11.49 -22.26
CA ASN A 167 13.43 11.54 -20.87
C ASN A 167 12.75 10.45 -20.03
N LEU A 168 11.48 10.15 -20.37
CA LEU A 168 10.64 9.20 -19.66
C LEU A 168 9.72 8.46 -20.64
N ILE A 169 9.64 7.14 -20.53
CA ILE A 169 8.54 6.35 -21.09
C ILE A 169 7.69 5.87 -19.91
N VAL A 170 6.37 6.01 -20.03
CA VAL A 170 5.38 5.54 -19.05
C VAL A 170 4.53 4.48 -19.73
N ILE A 171 4.42 3.30 -19.10
CA ILE A 171 3.67 2.15 -19.61
C ILE A 171 2.38 1.99 -18.81
N GLY A 172 1.24 2.25 -19.46
CA GLY A 172 -0.11 2.24 -18.90
C GLY A 172 -0.63 3.66 -18.64
N ALA A 173 -1.83 3.97 -19.14
CA ALA A 173 -2.51 5.26 -19.02
C ALA A 173 -3.66 5.23 -18.01
N GLY A 174 -3.53 4.45 -16.95
CA GLY A 174 -4.38 4.57 -15.75
C GLY A 174 -3.95 5.74 -14.88
N SER A 175 -4.57 5.88 -13.69
CA SER A 175 -4.34 7.01 -12.77
C SER A 175 -2.87 7.26 -12.45
N ALA A 176 -2.05 6.21 -12.30
CA ALA A 176 -0.61 6.37 -12.07
C ALA A 176 0.12 6.91 -13.31
N GLY A 177 -0.14 6.33 -14.48
CA GLY A 177 0.56 6.73 -15.70
C GLY A 177 0.20 8.12 -16.17
N LEU A 178 -1.06 8.50 -16.07
CA LEU A 178 -1.53 9.85 -16.41
C LEU A 178 -0.84 10.91 -15.53
N VAL A 179 -0.80 10.69 -14.21
CA VAL A 179 -0.15 11.62 -13.27
C VAL A 179 1.36 11.68 -13.51
N ALA A 180 2.03 10.53 -13.72
CA ALA A 180 3.47 10.51 -14.02
C ALA A 180 3.81 11.27 -15.30
N SER A 181 3.01 11.07 -16.36
CA SER A 181 3.18 11.73 -17.66
C SER A 181 2.90 13.23 -17.58
N LEU A 182 1.83 13.63 -16.85
CA LEU A 182 1.51 15.04 -16.62
C LEU A 182 2.65 15.75 -15.89
N ILE A 183 3.21 15.15 -14.84
CA ILE A 183 4.35 15.71 -14.10
C ILE A 183 5.54 15.88 -15.04
N ALA A 184 5.89 14.86 -15.82
CA ALA A 184 7.00 14.92 -16.75
C ALA A 184 6.82 16.03 -17.80
N ALA A 185 5.65 16.15 -18.39
CA ALA A 185 5.33 17.22 -19.35
C ALA A 185 5.36 18.61 -18.71
N THR A 186 4.84 18.75 -17.47
CA THR A 186 4.85 20.01 -16.72
C THR A 186 6.27 20.53 -16.50
N VAL A 187 7.22 19.65 -16.20
CA VAL A 187 8.63 20.03 -16.02
C VAL A 187 9.41 20.02 -17.35
N LYS A 188 8.71 20.02 -18.50
CA LYS A 188 9.26 20.08 -19.85
C LYS A 188 10.15 18.89 -20.24
N ALA A 189 9.99 17.76 -19.58
CA ALA A 189 10.62 16.52 -20.02
C ALA A 189 9.87 15.93 -21.21
N LYS A 190 10.61 15.42 -22.20
CA LYS A 190 10.02 14.69 -23.33
C LYS A 190 9.55 13.33 -22.82
N VAL A 191 8.25 13.08 -22.87
CA VAL A 191 7.60 11.89 -22.32
C VAL A 191 6.72 11.21 -23.38
N THR A 192 6.82 9.88 -23.45
CA THR A 192 5.91 9.01 -24.20
C THR A 192 5.09 8.18 -23.22
N LEU A 193 3.77 8.22 -23.35
CA LEU A 193 2.80 7.42 -22.62
C LEU A 193 2.27 6.34 -23.55
N ILE A 194 2.43 5.07 -23.17
CA ILE A 194 1.98 3.92 -23.97
C ILE A 194 0.78 3.29 -23.28
N GLU A 195 -0.33 3.10 -24.01
CA GLU A 195 -1.54 2.46 -23.51
C GLU A 195 -2.03 1.41 -24.51
N ARG A 196 -2.27 0.19 -24.03
CA ARG A 196 -2.79 -0.89 -24.87
C ARG A 196 -4.30 -0.84 -25.10
N GLY A 197 -5.04 -0.28 -24.14
CA GLY A 197 -6.49 -0.23 -24.13
C GLY A 197 -7.03 1.19 -24.20
N LYS A 198 -7.86 1.54 -23.23
CA LYS A 198 -8.50 2.86 -23.12
C LYS A 198 -7.75 3.73 -22.11
N MET A 199 -7.56 5.00 -22.48
CA MET A 199 -7.08 6.04 -21.58
C MET A 199 -7.95 6.12 -20.32
N GLY A 200 -7.37 6.52 -19.18
CA GLY A 200 -8.05 6.57 -17.88
C GLY A 200 -7.97 5.27 -17.06
N GLY A 201 -7.61 4.15 -17.72
CA GLY A 201 -7.49 2.83 -17.08
C GLY A 201 -8.76 2.37 -16.36
N ASP A 202 -8.62 1.51 -15.36
CA ASP A 202 -9.75 0.92 -14.64
C ASP A 202 -10.62 1.96 -13.93
N CYS A 203 -10.02 2.98 -13.32
CA CYS A 203 -10.77 3.98 -12.54
C CYS A 203 -11.87 4.64 -13.36
N LEU A 204 -11.55 5.10 -14.57
CA LEU A 204 -12.50 5.74 -15.48
C LEU A 204 -13.44 4.74 -16.12
N ASN A 205 -12.91 3.63 -16.65
CA ASN A 205 -13.65 2.78 -17.58
C ASN A 205 -14.43 1.66 -16.90
N THR A 206 -13.88 1.05 -15.82
CA THR A 206 -14.43 -0.18 -15.23
C THR A 206 -14.46 -0.17 -13.69
N GLY A 207 -14.00 0.88 -13.04
CA GLY A 207 -13.83 0.94 -11.60
C GLY A 207 -14.66 2.03 -10.91
N CYS A 208 -13.97 3.08 -10.46
CA CYS A 208 -14.54 4.09 -9.58
C CYS A 208 -15.71 4.87 -10.21
N VAL A 209 -15.54 5.33 -11.45
CA VAL A 209 -16.53 6.19 -12.11
C VAL A 209 -17.83 5.41 -12.37
N PRO A 210 -17.80 4.26 -13.09
CA PRO A 210 -19.03 3.51 -13.36
C PRO A 210 -19.68 2.96 -12.07
N SER A 211 -18.91 2.48 -11.09
CA SER A 211 -19.48 1.95 -9.84
C SER A 211 -20.18 3.03 -9.03
N LYS A 212 -19.62 4.23 -8.91
CA LYS A 212 -20.26 5.33 -8.17
C LYS A 212 -21.48 5.89 -8.91
N ALA A 213 -21.45 5.86 -10.24
CA ALA A 213 -22.65 6.17 -11.05
C ALA A 213 -23.79 5.16 -10.82
N LEU A 214 -23.46 3.84 -10.78
CA LEU A 214 -24.43 2.77 -10.48
C LEU A 214 -24.97 2.89 -9.04
N ILE A 215 -24.09 3.01 -8.05
CA ILE A 215 -24.44 3.19 -6.63
C ILE A 215 -25.36 4.39 -6.44
N ARG A 216 -25.11 5.50 -7.14
CA ARG A 216 -26.00 6.68 -7.06
C ARG A 216 -27.40 6.37 -7.56
N SER A 217 -27.55 5.66 -8.69
CA SER A 217 -28.86 5.24 -9.20
C SER A 217 -29.58 4.29 -8.23
N ALA A 218 -28.84 3.33 -7.66
CA ALA A 218 -29.34 2.39 -6.66
C ALA A 218 -29.77 3.11 -5.37
N ARG A 219 -29.02 4.15 -4.93
CA ARG A 219 -29.40 4.98 -3.76
C ARG A 219 -30.68 5.79 -4.02
N VAL A 220 -30.86 6.33 -5.23
CA VAL A 220 -32.10 7.02 -5.61
C VAL A 220 -33.30 6.07 -5.57
N ALA A 221 -33.16 4.83 -6.09
CA ALA A 221 -34.20 3.82 -6.00
C ALA A 221 -34.55 3.47 -4.54
N GLN A 222 -33.54 3.42 -3.67
CA GLN A 222 -33.75 3.17 -2.23
C GLN A 222 -34.47 4.34 -1.54
N TYR A 223 -34.10 5.59 -1.83
CA TYR A 223 -34.83 6.76 -1.31
C TYR A 223 -36.29 6.79 -1.75
N ALA A 224 -36.58 6.44 -3.00
CA ALA A 224 -37.94 6.36 -3.49
C ALA A 224 -38.79 5.30 -2.74
N ARG A 225 -38.16 4.15 -2.35
CA ARG A 225 -38.84 3.16 -1.49
C ARG A 225 -39.06 3.67 -0.06
N ARG A 226 -38.19 4.54 0.43
CA ARG A 226 -38.27 5.20 1.75
C ARG A 226 -39.08 6.50 1.73
N ALA A 227 -39.78 6.83 0.64
CA ALA A 227 -40.47 8.08 0.44
C ALA A 227 -41.41 8.45 1.60
N GLY A 228 -42.04 7.46 2.25
CA GLY A 228 -42.91 7.67 3.42
C GLY A 228 -42.19 8.27 4.62
N GLU A 229 -40.91 8.02 4.82
CA GLU A 229 -40.08 8.61 5.89
C GLU A 229 -39.93 10.13 5.72
N PHE A 230 -40.06 10.62 4.48
CA PHE A 230 -39.97 12.04 4.11
C PHE A 230 -41.33 12.70 3.93
N GLY A 231 -42.43 12.03 4.38
CA GLY A 231 -43.79 12.55 4.26
C GLY A 231 -44.35 12.52 2.84
N LEU A 232 -43.73 11.81 1.91
CA LEU A 232 -44.22 11.63 0.55
C LEU A 232 -45.13 10.41 0.45
N ALA A 233 -46.04 10.40 -0.52
CA ALA A 233 -46.83 9.21 -0.81
C ALA A 233 -45.94 8.01 -1.17
N PRO A 234 -46.30 6.77 -0.81
CA PRO A 234 -45.59 5.59 -1.23
C PRO A 234 -45.40 5.56 -2.74
N MET A 235 -44.15 5.36 -3.19
CA MET A 235 -43.81 5.30 -4.61
C MET A 235 -43.52 3.87 -5.01
N SER A 236 -44.16 3.41 -6.09
CA SER A 236 -43.73 2.20 -6.78
C SER A 236 -42.46 2.51 -7.57
N VAL A 237 -41.37 1.79 -7.29
CA VAL A 237 -40.12 1.98 -8.00
C VAL A 237 -39.97 0.89 -9.07
N GLU A 238 -40.25 1.28 -10.31
CA GLU A 238 -39.96 0.46 -11.46
C GLU A 238 -38.56 0.84 -12.01
N VAL A 239 -37.64 -0.12 -11.99
CA VAL A 239 -36.26 0.08 -12.44
C VAL A 239 -36.14 -0.27 -13.91
N ASN A 240 -35.91 0.73 -14.76
CA ASN A 240 -35.49 0.50 -16.13
C ASN A 240 -33.96 0.28 -16.17
N PHE A 241 -33.54 -0.97 -15.99
CA PHE A 241 -32.13 -1.33 -15.89
C PHE A 241 -31.30 -0.91 -17.11
N PRO A 242 -31.73 -1.09 -18.38
CA PRO A 242 -31.01 -0.57 -19.54
C PRO A 242 -30.70 0.93 -19.42
N ARG A 243 -31.67 1.76 -19.02
CA ARG A 243 -31.45 3.21 -18.83
C ARG A 243 -30.50 3.54 -17.69
N VAL A 244 -30.48 2.72 -16.62
CA VAL A 244 -29.47 2.86 -15.56
C VAL A 244 -28.07 2.64 -16.12
N MET A 245 -27.88 1.59 -16.92
CA MET A 245 -26.59 1.29 -17.53
C MET A 245 -26.18 2.31 -18.60
N GLU A 246 -27.13 2.81 -19.39
CA GLU A 246 -26.90 3.95 -20.29
C GLU A 246 -26.45 5.21 -19.54
N ARG A 247 -27.07 5.49 -18.38
CA ARG A 247 -26.62 6.60 -17.53
C ARG A 247 -25.20 6.38 -17.02
N VAL A 248 -24.85 5.16 -16.59
CA VAL A 248 -23.48 4.82 -16.18
C VAL A 248 -22.51 5.12 -17.32
N GLN A 249 -22.82 4.67 -18.53
CA GLN A 249 -22.00 4.92 -19.71
C GLN A 249 -21.84 6.43 -20.01
N ARG A 250 -22.93 7.20 -19.99
CA ARG A 250 -22.88 8.67 -20.18
C ARG A 250 -22.01 9.36 -19.13
N VAL A 251 -22.01 8.91 -17.88
CA VAL A 251 -21.13 9.48 -16.84
C VAL A 251 -19.67 9.20 -17.17
N VAL A 252 -19.33 7.98 -17.60
CA VAL A 252 -17.97 7.65 -18.07
C VAL A 252 -17.56 8.54 -19.24
N GLU A 253 -18.42 8.67 -20.25
CA GLU A 253 -18.19 9.52 -21.43
C GLU A 253 -18.01 11.01 -21.08
N THR A 254 -18.74 11.49 -20.06
CA THR A 254 -18.62 12.88 -19.58
C THR A 254 -17.28 13.14 -18.91
N VAL A 255 -16.71 12.15 -18.23
CA VAL A 255 -15.42 12.25 -17.53
C VAL A 255 -14.24 11.97 -18.48
N ALA A 256 -14.43 11.11 -19.49
CA ALA A 256 -13.38 10.63 -20.39
C ALA A 256 -12.52 11.75 -21.03
N PRO A 257 -13.04 12.93 -21.41
CA PRO A 257 -12.22 14.02 -21.95
C PRO A 257 -11.11 14.49 -21.02
N HIS A 258 -11.24 14.30 -19.71
CA HIS A 258 -10.19 14.65 -18.73
C HIS A 258 -8.95 13.76 -18.85
N ASP A 259 -9.10 12.54 -19.38
CA ASP A 259 -8.03 11.56 -19.50
C ASP A 259 -7.73 11.22 -20.98
N SER A 260 -8.23 12.04 -21.93
CA SER A 260 -8.15 11.74 -23.36
C SER A 260 -6.77 11.94 -23.98
N VAL A 261 -6.52 11.28 -25.10
CA VAL A 261 -5.30 11.43 -25.91
C VAL A 261 -5.11 12.88 -26.35
N GLU A 262 -6.19 13.55 -26.77
CA GLU A 262 -6.17 14.95 -27.24
C GLU A 262 -5.70 15.88 -26.13
N ARG A 263 -6.22 15.71 -24.90
CA ARG A 263 -5.80 16.52 -23.76
C ARG A 263 -4.33 16.30 -23.42
N PHE A 264 -3.88 15.05 -23.33
CA PHE A 264 -2.50 14.74 -22.94
C PHE A 264 -1.51 15.15 -24.04
N THR A 265 -1.88 15.01 -25.31
CA THR A 265 -1.09 15.53 -26.44
C THR A 265 -0.99 17.06 -26.37
N GLY A 266 -2.09 17.75 -26.09
CA GLY A 266 -2.11 19.20 -25.86
C GLY A 266 -1.24 19.65 -24.69
N LEU A 267 -1.02 18.80 -23.69
CA LEU A 267 -0.11 19.02 -22.55
C LEU A 267 1.36 18.70 -22.87
N GLY A 268 1.65 18.17 -24.06
CA GLY A 268 3.00 17.86 -24.50
C GLY A 268 3.45 16.41 -24.24
N VAL A 269 2.51 15.51 -23.99
CA VAL A 269 2.75 14.06 -23.87
C VAL A 269 2.59 13.40 -25.23
N ASN A 270 3.56 12.62 -25.67
CA ASN A 270 3.41 11.75 -26.83
C ASN A 270 2.63 10.50 -26.42
N CYS A 271 1.37 10.35 -26.87
CA CYS A 271 0.52 9.21 -26.59
C CYS A 271 0.63 8.18 -27.69
N VAL A 272 0.96 6.93 -27.35
CA VAL A 272 1.08 5.81 -28.29
C VAL A 272 0.14 4.70 -27.82
N GLN A 273 -0.72 4.22 -28.70
CA GLN A 273 -1.55 3.05 -28.44
C GLN A 273 -0.83 1.79 -28.89
N GLY A 274 -0.70 0.80 -28.00
CA GLY A 274 -0.08 -0.48 -28.31
C GLY A 274 0.41 -1.22 -27.05
N ASP A 275 0.79 -2.47 -27.25
CA ASP A 275 1.40 -3.30 -26.20
C ASP A 275 2.89 -2.98 -26.08
N ALA A 276 3.28 -2.61 -24.86
CA ALA A 276 4.67 -2.27 -24.55
C ALA A 276 5.45 -3.46 -24.02
N ARG A 277 6.65 -3.68 -24.52
CA ARG A 277 7.61 -4.66 -24.02
C ARG A 277 8.95 -4.00 -23.73
N ILE A 278 9.46 -4.15 -22.53
CA ILE A 278 10.76 -3.61 -22.14
C ILE A 278 11.84 -4.58 -22.61
N LEU A 279 12.70 -4.14 -23.52
CA LEU A 279 13.77 -4.94 -24.12
C LEU A 279 15.08 -4.80 -23.33
N SER A 280 15.35 -3.59 -22.85
CA SER A 280 16.54 -3.26 -22.06
C SER A 280 16.20 -2.17 -21.03
N PRO A 281 17.12 -1.81 -20.13
CA PRO A 281 16.90 -0.69 -19.23
C PRO A 281 16.50 0.64 -19.88
N TRP A 282 16.72 0.76 -21.18
CA TRP A 282 16.48 2.02 -21.91
C TRP A 282 15.57 1.88 -23.13
N GLU A 283 15.15 0.67 -23.50
CA GLU A 283 14.45 0.38 -24.74
C GLU A 283 13.10 -0.26 -24.43
N VAL A 284 12.06 0.29 -25.06
CA VAL A 284 10.71 -0.24 -25.03
C VAL A 284 10.23 -0.43 -26.46
N GLU A 285 9.84 -1.64 -26.78
CA GLU A 285 9.19 -1.98 -28.04
C GLU A 285 7.68 -1.72 -27.92
N VAL A 286 7.11 -1.08 -28.93
CA VAL A 286 5.67 -0.91 -29.12
C VAL A 286 5.35 -0.93 -30.60
N ASN A 287 4.40 -1.74 -31.04
CA ASN A 287 3.98 -1.88 -32.44
C ASN A 287 5.14 -2.20 -33.43
N GLY A 288 6.18 -2.91 -32.97
CA GLY A 288 7.38 -3.22 -33.77
C GLY A 288 8.40 -2.08 -33.85
N GLU A 289 8.15 -0.93 -33.23
CA GLU A 289 9.10 0.17 -33.11
C GLU A 289 9.79 0.14 -31.73
N VAL A 290 11.08 0.43 -31.71
CA VAL A 290 11.86 0.52 -30.47
C VAL A 290 12.04 1.98 -30.10
N LEU A 291 11.48 2.38 -28.97
CA LEU A 291 11.62 3.71 -28.38
C LEU A 291 12.67 3.69 -27.28
N THR A 292 13.55 4.70 -27.26
CA THR A 292 14.57 4.84 -26.22
C THR A 292 14.20 5.89 -25.19
N ALA A 293 14.46 5.58 -23.90
CA ALA A 293 14.26 6.53 -22.82
C ALA A 293 15.35 6.45 -21.75
N ARG A 294 15.60 7.57 -21.11
CA ARG A 294 16.52 7.62 -19.98
C ARG A 294 15.99 6.89 -18.77
N ASN A 295 14.68 6.93 -18.56
CA ASN A 295 13.98 6.23 -17.47
C ASN A 295 12.66 5.66 -18.00
N ILE A 296 12.18 4.59 -17.34
CA ILE A 296 10.92 3.92 -17.64
C ILE A 296 10.10 3.85 -16.35
N VAL A 297 8.81 4.14 -16.44
CA VAL A 297 7.83 3.95 -15.35
C VAL A 297 6.80 2.91 -15.78
N ILE A 298 6.71 1.83 -15.03
CA ILE A 298 5.69 0.79 -15.19
C ILE A 298 4.48 1.19 -14.36
N ALA A 299 3.35 1.47 -15.03
CA ALA A 299 2.07 1.88 -14.45
C ALA A 299 0.91 1.05 -15.02
N SER A 300 1.19 -0.21 -15.35
CA SER A 300 0.28 -1.13 -16.06
C SER A 300 -0.94 -1.58 -15.24
N GLY A 301 -1.02 -1.21 -13.96
CA GLY A 301 -2.19 -1.46 -13.11
C GLY A 301 -2.39 -2.93 -12.75
N ALA A 302 -3.65 -3.32 -12.56
CA ALA A 302 -4.07 -4.67 -12.20
C ALA A 302 -5.37 -5.03 -12.94
N ARG A 303 -5.74 -6.30 -12.93
CA ARG A 303 -6.99 -6.84 -13.48
C ARG A 303 -7.74 -7.65 -12.43
N PRO A 304 -9.05 -7.90 -12.59
CA PRO A 304 -9.79 -8.82 -11.74
C PRO A 304 -9.14 -10.20 -11.70
N ARG A 305 -9.08 -10.79 -10.52
CA ARG A 305 -8.60 -12.16 -10.35
C ARG A 305 -9.74 -13.14 -10.69
N VAL A 306 -9.48 -14.02 -11.62
CA VAL A 306 -10.35 -15.17 -11.92
C VAL A 306 -9.76 -16.39 -11.23
N PRO A 307 -10.45 -16.99 -10.25
CA PRO A 307 -9.97 -18.18 -9.55
C PRO A 307 -10.11 -19.42 -10.43
N ASP A 308 -9.19 -20.36 -10.27
CA ASP A 308 -9.27 -21.66 -10.94
C ASP A 308 -10.21 -22.58 -10.15
N ILE A 309 -11.52 -22.49 -10.44
CA ILE A 309 -12.57 -23.32 -9.84
C ILE A 309 -13.17 -24.19 -10.93
N PRO A 310 -13.26 -25.52 -10.72
CA PRO A 310 -13.85 -26.43 -11.69
C PRO A 310 -15.23 -25.96 -12.18
N GLY A 311 -15.41 -25.92 -13.50
CA GLY A 311 -16.65 -25.51 -14.16
C GLY A 311 -16.81 -23.99 -14.36
N LEU A 312 -16.03 -23.14 -13.68
CA LEU A 312 -16.16 -21.68 -13.81
C LEU A 312 -15.86 -21.18 -15.22
N ALA A 313 -14.80 -21.69 -15.85
CA ALA A 313 -14.38 -21.26 -17.20
C ALA A 313 -15.42 -21.55 -18.30
N GLN A 314 -16.41 -22.40 -18.03
CA GLN A 314 -17.49 -22.76 -18.94
C GLN A 314 -18.71 -21.82 -18.82
N LEU A 315 -18.71 -20.94 -17.82
CA LEU A 315 -19.80 -20.00 -17.55
C LEU A 315 -19.48 -18.62 -18.14
N ASP A 316 -20.54 -17.90 -18.48
CA ASP A 316 -20.46 -16.47 -18.78
C ASP A 316 -20.47 -15.67 -17.47
N TYR A 317 -19.31 -15.66 -16.79
CA TYR A 317 -19.12 -14.95 -15.53
C TYR A 317 -18.84 -13.46 -15.74
N LEU A 318 -19.24 -12.68 -14.76
CA LEU A 318 -18.98 -11.24 -14.71
C LEU A 318 -17.77 -10.93 -13.81
N THR A 319 -17.07 -9.89 -14.15
CA THR A 319 -16.01 -9.27 -13.34
C THR A 319 -16.27 -7.77 -13.20
N SER A 320 -15.46 -7.07 -12.43
CA SER A 320 -15.50 -5.59 -12.40
C SER A 320 -15.18 -4.94 -13.76
N ASP A 321 -14.62 -5.68 -14.72
CA ASP A 321 -14.34 -5.17 -16.04
C ASP A 321 -15.53 -5.33 -17.02
N THR A 322 -16.32 -6.40 -16.86
CA THR A 322 -17.37 -6.79 -17.84
C THR A 322 -18.79 -6.50 -17.38
N ILE A 323 -19.01 -6.23 -16.09
CA ILE A 323 -20.37 -5.99 -15.54
C ILE A 323 -21.06 -4.74 -16.13
N TRP A 324 -20.30 -3.85 -16.73
CA TRP A 324 -20.81 -2.60 -17.33
C TRP A 324 -21.48 -2.79 -18.69
N ASP A 325 -21.28 -3.95 -19.30
CA ASP A 325 -21.80 -4.27 -20.65
C ASP A 325 -23.18 -4.92 -20.61
N ILE A 326 -23.64 -5.40 -19.44
CA ILE A 326 -24.95 -6.02 -19.31
C ILE A 326 -26.08 -5.00 -19.48
N ARG A 327 -27.18 -5.42 -20.10
CA ARG A 327 -28.38 -4.59 -20.30
C ARG A 327 -29.62 -5.16 -19.64
N GLU A 328 -29.53 -6.35 -19.08
CA GLU A 328 -30.56 -6.99 -18.30
C GLU A 328 -30.05 -7.27 -16.89
N ALA A 329 -30.85 -6.89 -15.88
CA ALA A 329 -30.52 -7.21 -14.50
C ALA A 329 -30.70 -8.72 -14.27
N PRO A 330 -29.67 -9.42 -13.75
CA PRO A 330 -29.84 -10.82 -13.38
C PRO A 330 -30.91 -10.91 -12.28
N GLN A 331 -31.84 -11.85 -12.39
CA GLN A 331 -32.82 -12.08 -11.33
C GLN A 331 -32.15 -12.59 -10.06
N ARG A 332 -31.23 -13.56 -10.20
CA ARG A 332 -30.43 -14.14 -9.11
C ARG A 332 -28.95 -13.89 -9.39
N LEU A 333 -28.33 -12.98 -8.66
CA LEU A 333 -26.91 -12.65 -8.78
C LEU A 333 -26.13 -13.29 -7.64
N LEU A 334 -25.21 -14.20 -8.00
CA LEU A 334 -24.20 -14.72 -7.07
C LEU A 334 -22.98 -13.82 -7.10
N VAL A 335 -22.57 -13.24 -5.96
CA VAL A 335 -21.35 -12.44 -5.84
C VAL A 335 -20.32 -13.20 -5.03
N LEU A 336 -19.21 -13.57 -5.64
CA LEU A 336 -18.08 -14.19 -4.95
C LEU A 336 -17.06 -13.17 -4.50
N GLY A 337 -16.89 -13.06 -3.19
CA GLY A 337 -15.97 -12.15 -2.55
C GLY A 337 -16.67 -10.95 -1.90
N ALA A 338 -16.58 -10.85 -0.58
CA ALA A 338 -17.19 -9.79 0.23
C ALA A 338 -16.17 -8.73 0.67
N GLY A 339 -15.22 -8.39 -0.21
CA GLY A 339 -14.40 -7.18 -0.12
C GLY A 339 -15.18 -5.94 -0.58
N PRO A 340 -14.54 -4.74 -0.60
CA PRO A 340 -15.22 -3.49 -0.96
C PRO A 340 -15.99 -3.56 -2.28
N ILE A 341 -15.37 -4.04 -3.35
CA ILE A 341 -15.99 -4.14 -4.69
C ILE A 341 -17.22 -5.05 -4.65
N GLY A 342 -17.09 -6.23 -4.02
CA GLY A 342 -18.20 -7.19 -3.92
C GLY A 342 -19.36 -6.61 -3.12
N CYS A 343 -19.10 -5.99 -1.97
CA CYS A 343 -20.12 -5.37 -1.12
C CYS A 343 -20.85 -4.21 -1.84
N GLU A 344 -20.11 -3.33 -2.51
CA GLU A 344 -20.66 -2.19 -3.24
C GLU A 344 -21.58 -2.62 -4.38
N LEU A 345 -21.11 -3.54 -5.23
CA LEU A 345 -21.89 -4.01 -6.38
C LEU A 345 -23.06 -4.88 -5.93
N ALA A 346 -22.88 -5.77 -4.96
CA ALA A 346 -23.95 -6.58 -4.40
C ALA A 346 -25.11 -5.71 -3.90
N GLN A 347 -24.82 -4.71 -3.09
CA GLN A 347 -25.86 -3.79 -2.59
C GLN A 347 -26.52 -2.98 -3.72
N ALA A 348 -25.74 -2.52 -4.70
CA ALA A 348 -26.28 -1.75 -5.82
C ALA A 348 -27.25 -2.60 -6.64
N PHE A 349 -26.90 -3.85 -6.98
CA PHE A 349 -27.78 -4.74 -7.72
C PHE A 349 -29.02 -5.16 -6.94
N ALA A 350 -28.89 -5.42 -5.63
CA ALA A 350 -30.04 -5.71 -4.76
C ALA A 350 -31.06 -4.54 -4.77
N ARG A 351 -30.57 -3.31 -4.68
CA ARG A 351 -31.41 -2.11 -4.75
C ARG A 351 -32.03 -1.87 -6.13
N LEU A 352 -31.41 -2.41 -7.18
CA LEU A 352 -31.95 -2.33 -8.55
C LEU A 352 -32.85 -3.52 -8.92
N GLY A 353 -33.11 -4.43 -7.98
CA GLY A 353 -34.14 -5.48 -8.12
C GLY A 353 -33.62 -6.90 -8.28
N SER A 354 -32.32 -7.13 -8.25
CA SER A 354 -31.75 -8.49 -8.24
C SER A 354 -31.85 -9.13 -6.86
N HIS A 355 -32.17 -10.42 -6.79
CA HIS A 355 -31.93 -11.23 -5.60
C HIS A 355 -30.46 -11.59 -5.51
N VAL A 356 -29.75 -11.07 -4.50
CA VAL A 356 -28.29 -11.16 -4.40
C VAL A 356 -27.88 -12.11 -3.29
N SER A 357 -27.07 -13.10 -3.65
CA SER A 357 -26.34 -13.96 -2.69
C SER A 357 -24.85 -13.54 -2.68
N LEU A 358 -24.42 -12.89 -1.60
CA LEU A 358 -23.03 -12.49 -1.37
C LEU A 358 -22.30 -13.58 -0.60
N VAL A 359 -21.23 -14.14 -1.18
CA VAL A 359 -20.51 -15.28 -0.62
C VAL A 359 -19.03 -14.96 -0.40
N THR A 360 -18.50 -15.36 0.74
CA THR A 360 -17.06 -15.23 1.06
C THR A 360 -16.55 -16.41 1.87
N HIS A 361 -15.31 -16.81 1.62
CA HIS A 361 -14.58 -17.79 2.44
C HIS A 361 -14.20 -17.22 3.81
N ALA A 362 -14.09 -15.91 3.93
CA ALA A 362 -13.79 -15.28 5.20
C ALA A 362 -14.94 -15.44 6.20
N SER A 363 -14.63 -15.39 7.49
CA SER A 363 -15.62 -15.49 8.59
C SER A 363 -16.56 -14.29 8.67
N ARG A 364 -16.30 -13.20 7.95
CA ARG A 364 -17.12 -11.99 7.87
C ARG A 364 -16.93 -11.26 6.55
N ILE A 365 -17.88 -10.41 6.19
CA ILE A 365 -17.70 -9.44 5.11
C ILE A 365 -16.66 -8.40 5.49
N MET A 366 -16.09 -7.69 4.52
CA MET A 366 -15.10 -6.62 4.74
C MET A 366 -14.01 -7.03 5.76
N PRO A 367 -13.27 -8.14 5.54
CA PRO A 367 -12.42 -8.78 6.55
C PRO A 367 -11.27 -7.92 7.07
N ARG A 368 -10.95 -6.82 6.38
CA ARG A 368 -9.93 -5.85 6.81
C ARG A 368 -10.45 -4.82 7.83
N GLU A 369 -11.76 -4.73 7.99
CA GLU A 369 -12.38 -3.82 8.95
C GLU A 369 -12.58 -4.51 10.30
N ASP A 370 -12.73 -3.72 11.37
CA ASP A 370 -13.08 -4.26 12.68
C ASP A 370 -14.45 -4.96 12.65
N PRO A 371 -14.68 -5.99 13.49
CA PRO A 371 -15.92 -6.77 13.47
C PRO A 371 -17.19 -5.92 13.58
N GLU A 372 -17.20 -4.90 14.44
CA GLU A 372 -18.36 -4.03 14.62
C GLU A 372 -18.66 -3.18 13.37
N VAL A 373 -17.64 -2.78 12.61
CA VAL A 373 -17.80 -2.05 11.34
C VAL A 373 -18.45 -2.95 10.30
N ALA A 374 -17.92 -4.18 10.15
CA ALA A 374 -18.47 -5.16 9.24
C ALA A 374 -19.92 -5.53 9.60
N GLN A 375 -20.24 -5.61 10.90
CA GLN A 375 -21.59 -5.92 11.37
C GLN A 375 -22.62 -4.85 10.97
N GLN A 376 -22.27 -3.55 11.06
CA GLN A 376 -23.16 -2.47 10.64
C GLN A 376 -23.56 -2.59 9.15
N VAL A 377 -22.61 -2.95 8.30
CA VAL A 377 -22.87 -3.16 6.87
C VAL A 377 -23.68 -4.44 6.64
N LEU A 378 -23.36 -5.52 7.35
CA LEU A 378 -24.08 -6.79 7.27
C LEU A 378 -25.56 -6.61 7.65
N ASP A 379 -25.83 -5.93 8.77
CA ASP A 379 -27.19 -5.65 9.22
C ASP A 379 -27.99 -4.86 8.19
N ALA A 380 -27.34 -3.90 7.51
CA ALA A 380 -27.97 -3.15 6.43
C ALA A 380 -28.28 -4.05 5.22
N PHE A 381 -27.39 -4.96 4.85
CA PHE A 381 -27.60 -5.91 3.75
C PHE A 381 -28.77 -6.85 4.03
N LEU A 382 -28.81 -7.42 5.23
CA LEU A 382 -29.91 -8.31 5.65
C LEU A 382 -31.27 -7.59 5.67
N ARG A 383 -31.32 -6.33 6.18
CA ARG A 383 -32.54 -5.50 6.12
C ARG A 383 -33.01 -5.20 4.69
N GLN A 384 -32.09 -5.19 3.72
CA GLN A 384 -32.39 -5.00 2.29
C GLN A 384 -32.73 -6.31 1.56
N GLY A 385 -32.82 -7.45 2.27
CA GLY A 385 -33.20 -8.74 1.72
C GLY A 385 -32.09 -9.45 0.93
N MET A 386 -30.83 -9.13 1.18
CA MET A 386 -29.70 -9.83 0.61
C MET A 386 -29.38 -11.09 1.42
N ASP A 387 -29.00 -12.16 0.73
CA ASP A 387 -28.44 -13.35 1.37
C ASP A 387 -26.91 -13.20 1.51
N VAL A 388 -26.40 -13.36 2.72
CA VAL A 388 -24.96 -13.23 2.99
C VAL A 388 -24.43 -14.50 3.62
N HIS A 389 -23.48 -15.15 2.94
CA HIS A 389 -22.89 -16.43 3.34
C HIS A 389 -21.40 -16.24 3.62
N THR A 390 -21.01 -16.41 4.88
CA THR A 390 -19.59 -16.34 5.32
C THR A 390 -19.05 -17.71 5.65
N GLY A 391 -17.75 -17.95 5.44
CA GLY A 391 -17.14 -19.27 5.64
C GLY A 391 -17.52 -20.29 4.56
N TYR A 392 -17.88 -19.82 3.37
CA TYR A 392 -18.24 -20.66 2.22
C TYR A 392 -17.12 -20.69 1.19
N ASP A 393 -16.51 -21.84 0.99
CA ASP A 393 -15.48 -22.06 -0.02
C ASP A 393 -16.08 -22.68 -1.28
N PRO A 394 -15.98 -22.04 -2.45
CA PRO A 394 -16.53 -22.58 -3.69
C PRO A 394 -15.69 -23.78 -4.17
N VAL A 395 -16.37 -24.90 -4.45
CA VAL A 395 -15.76 -26.17 -4.86
C VAL A 395 -15.87 -26.39 -6.36
N ARG A 396 -17.04 -26.15 -6.93
CA ARG A 396 -17.29 -26.32 -8.37
C ARG A 396 -18.52 -25.56 -8.82
N PHE A 397 -18.54 -25.23 -10.09
CA PHE A 397 -19.71 -24.74 -10.82
C PHE A 397 -20.30 -25.84 -11.70
N THR A 398 -21.61 -25.84 -11.86
CA THR A 398 -22.34 -26.69 -12.79
C THR A 398 -23.38 -25.88 -13.53
N ALA A 399 -23.61 -26.24 -14.80
CA ALA A 399 -24.68 -25.68 -15.63
C ALA A 399 -25.36 -26.88 -16.33
N ASP A 400 -26.66 -27.00 -16.14
CA ASP A 400 -27.51 -28.04 -16.74
C ASP A 400 -28.86 -27.45 -17.16
N GLU A 401 -29.81 -28.30 -17.57
CA GLU A 401 -31.16 -27.86 -17.98
C GLU A 401 -31.94 -27.18 -16.84
N GLU A 402 -31.60 -27.45 -15.58
CA GLU A 402 -32.22 -26.85 -14.39
C GLU A 402 -31.60 -25.48 -14.01
N GLY A 403 -30.50 -25.09 -14.64
CA GLY A 403 -29.82 -23.80 -14.46
C GLY A 403 -28.40 -23.90 -13.94
N GLN A 404 -27.87 -22.76 -13.53
CA GLN A 404 -26.49 -22.66 -13.02
C GLN A 404 -26.48 -22.76 -11.49
N ARG A 405 -25.50 -23.51 -10.96
CA ARG A 405 -25.32 -23.73 -9.51
C ARG A 405 -23.85 -23.69 -9.14
N CYS A 406 -23.59 -23.27 -7.92
CA CYS A 406 -22.27 -23.39 -7.30
C CYS A 406 -22.37 -24.23 -6.04
N VAL A 407 -21.51 -25.25 -5.93
CA VAL A 407 -21.35 -26.08 -4.73
C VAL A 407 -20.28 -25.46 -3.86
N PHE A 408 -20.60 -25.26 -2.58
CA PHE A 408 -19.71 -24.73 -1.55
C PHE A 408 -19.45 -25.77 -0.46
N THR A 409 -18.31 -25.65 0.19
CA THR A 409 -18.02 -26.31 1.47
C THR A 409 -18.07 -25.28 2.59
N THR A 410 -18.77 -25.59 3.68
CA THR A 410 -18.85 -24.76 4.87
C THR A 410 -18.90 -25.63 6.12
N ALA A 411 -17.97 -25.44 7.08
CA ALA A 411 -17.88 -26.23 8.31
C ALA A 411 -17.93 -27.76 8.11
N GLY A 412 -17.48 -28.26 6.95
CA GLY A 412 -17.51 -29.68 6.59
C GLY A 412 -18.75 -30.14 5.81
N ASP A 413 -19.81 -29.33 5.78
CA ASP A 413 -21.03 -29.60 5.01
C ASP A 413 -20.90 -29.05 3.58
N ARG A 414 -21.67 -29.67 2.67
CA ARG A 414 -21.86 -29.15 1.30
C ARG A 414 -23.16 -28.36 1.21
N ARG A 415 -23.07 -27.20 0.58
CA ARG A 415 -24.22 -26.34 0.27
C ARG A 415 -24.21 -25.99 -1.20
N GLU A 416 -25.39 -25.79 -1.77
CA GLU A 416 -25.56 -25.46 -3.17
C GLU A 416 -26.40 -24.19 -3.31
N LEU A 417 -25.97 -23.26 -4.15
CA LEU A 417 -26.69 -22.03 -4.47
C LEU A 417 -26.92 -21.95 -5.96
N ALA A 418 -28.17 -21.75 -6.35
CA ALA A 418 -28.59 -21.54 -7.74
C ALA A 418 -28.49 -20.04 -8.07
N PHE A 419 -28.08 -19.72 -9.30
CA PHE A 419 -27.94 -18.35 -9.77
C PHE A 419 -28.14 -18.26 -11.30
N ASP A 420 -28.35 -17.03 -11.79
CA ASP A 420 -28.44 -16.76 -13.23
C ASP A 420 -27.12 -16.19 -13.76
N ARG A 421 -26.46 -15.36 -12.94
CA ARG A 421 -25.13 -14.80 -13.25
C ARG A 421 -24.25 -14.83 -11.99
N VAL A 422 -22.95 -15.01 -12.18
CA VAL A 422 -21.95 -14.92 -11.12
C VAL A 422 -21.01 -13.73 -11.36
N LEU A 423 -20.82 -12.89 -10.33
CA LEU A 423 -19.86 -11.80 -10.30
C LEU A 423 -18.65 -12.19 -9.46
N LEU A 424 -17.46 -12.17 -10.06
CA LEU A 424 -16.20 -12.45 -9.37
C LEU A 424 -15.60 -11.17 -8.81
N ALA A 425 -15.54 -11.09 -7.48
CA ALA A 425 -14.95 -9.97 -6.71
C ALA A 425 -13.89 -10.46 -5.70
N VAL A 426 -13.16 -11.52 -6.04
CA VAL A 426 -12.20 -12.24 -5.16
C VAL A 426 -10.79 -11.64 -5.15
N GLY A 427 -10.65 -10.39 -5.55
CA GLY A 427 -9.38 -9.65 -5.55
C GLY A 427 -8.88 -9.28 -6.94
N ARG A 428 -7.66 -8.77 -6.98
CA ARG A 428 -7.01 -8.26 -8.20
C ARG A 428 -5.62 -8.87 -8.36
N SER A 429 -5.16 -8.97 -9.60
CA SER A 429 -3.81 -9.46 -9.96
C SER A 429 -3.09 -8.37 -10.75
N ALA A 430 -1.85 -8.06 -10.37
CA ALA A 430 -1.03 -7.07 -11.06
C ALA A 430 -0.76 -7.46 -12.52
N ASN A 431 -0.76 -6.48 -13.42
CA ASN A 431 -0.46 -6.68 -14.84
C ASN A 431 1.06 -6.67 -15.05
N VAL A 432 1.69 -7.79 -14.83
CA VAL A 432 3.15 -7.99 -14.91
C VAL A 432 3.59 -8.84 -16.10
N GLN A 433 2.64 -9.47 -16.78
CA GLN A 433 2.90 -10.38 -17.88
C GLN A 433 3.24 -9.61 -19.15
N GLU A 434 4.03 -10.22 -20.05
CA GLU A 434 4.39 -9.70 -21.38
C GLU A 434 5.23 -8.41 -21.40
N LEU A 435 5.51 -7.82 -20.21
CA LEU A 435 6.32 -6.61 -20.11
C LEU A 435 7.84 -6.83 -20.26
N GLY A 436 8.31 -8.09 -20.33
CA GLY A 436 9.74 -8.40 -20.42
C GLY A 436 10.49 -8.35 -19.09
N LEU A 437 9.81 -8.35 -17.94
CA LEU A 437 10.41 -8.17 -16.61
C LEU A 437 11.38 -9.28 -16.23
N GLU A 438 11.06 -10.52 -16.56
CA GLU A 438 11.90 -11.70 -16.24
C GLU A 438 13.25 -11.63 -16.92
N ALA A 439 13.29 -11.24 -18.21
CA ALA A 439 14.51 -11.10 -18.98
C ALA A 439 15.46 -10.04 -18.40
N LEU A 440 14.90 -9.04 -17.72
CA LEU A 440 15.64 -7.97 -17.03
C LEU A 440 16.00 -8.32 -15.58
N GLY A 441 15.57 -9.48 -15.08
CA GLY A 441 15.77 -9.86 -13.68
C GLY A 441 14.97 -8.99 -12.69
N ILE A 442 13.88 -8.37 -13.12
CA ILE A 442 12.96 -7.62 -12.26
C ILE A 442 12.05 -8.60 -11.55
N GLY A 443 12.28 -8.77 -10.24
CA GLY A 443 11.54 -9.72 -9.41
C GLY A 443 10.15 -9.22 -9.05
N LEU A 444 9.27 -10.18 -8.69
CA LEU A 444 7.95 -9.93 -8.13
C LEU A 444 7.95 -10.17 -6.62
N THR A 445 7.05 -9.50 -5.91
CA THR A 445 6.78 -9.74 -4.49
C THR A 445 5.97 -11.03 -4.31
N ARG A 446 5.78 -11.48 -3.07
CA ARG A 446 4.88 -12.61 -2.76
C ARG A 446 3.42 -12.36 -3.17
N ALA A 447 3.02 -11.11 -3.27
CA ALA A 447 1.69 -10.71 -3.74
C ALA A 447 1.58 -10.66 -5.28
N GLY A 448 2.66 -10.98 -6.02
CA GLY A 448 2.70 -10.95 -7.48
C GLY A 448 2.84 -9.54 -8.08
N THR A 449 3.14 -8.53 -7.28
CA THR A 449 3.40 -7.16 -7.75
C THR A 449 4.88 -6.97 -8.06
N VAL A 450 5.23 -5.97 -8.87
CA VAL A 450 6.63 -5.62 -9.16
C VAL A 450 7.33 -5.20 -7.87
N ALA A 451 8.47 -5.83 -7.57
CA ALA A 451 9.27 -5.50 -6.41
C ALA A 451 9.99 -4.15 -6.61
N VAL A 452 9.70 -3.20 -5.72
CA VAL A 452 10.31 -1.87 -5.72
C VAL A 452 10.90 -1.51 -4.36
N ASP A 453 11.86 -0.58 -4.38
CA ASP A 453 12.40 0.02 -3.15
C ASP A 453 11.51 1.17 -2.63
N GLU A 454 11.95 1.82 -1.55
CA GLU A 454 11.25 2.96 -0.93
C GLU A 454 11.18 4.21 -1.84
N TYR A 455 11.87 4.20 -2.98
CA TYR A 455 11.85 5.25 -4.00
C TYR A 455 11.09 4.83 -5.25
N LEU A 456 10.40 3.69 -5.22
CA LEU A 456 9.68 3.04 -6.32
C LEU A 456 10.59 2.56 -7.47
N ARG A 457 11.88 2.32 -7.20
CA ARG A 457 12.79 1.75 -8.19
C ARG A 457 12.73 0.23 -8.13
N THR A 458 12.80 -0.40 -9.28
CA THR A 458 13.00 -1.85 -9.41
C THR A 458 14.47 -2.22 -9.14
N ALA A 459 14.83 -3.49 -9.36
CA ALA A 459 16.23 -3.93 -9.34
C ALA A 459 17.08 -3.20 -10.41
N ILE A 460 16.46 -2.69 -11.47
CA ILE A 460 17.08 -1.86 -12.50
C ILE A 460 16.91 -0.38 -12.13
N PRO A 461 18.00 0.37 -11.88
CA PRO A 461 17.93 1.69 -11.23
C PRO A 461 17.13 2.79 -11.94
N ASN A 462 16.94 2.67 -13.24
CA ASN A 462 16.23 3.61 -14.08
C ASN A 462 14.85 3.08 -14.55
N ILE A 463 14.42 1.95 -14.01
CA ILE A 463 13.06 1.43 -14.19
C ILE A 463 12.33 1.52 -12.85
N PHE A 464 11.20 2.22 -12.86
CA PHE A 464 10.32 2.44 -11.71
C PHE A 464 9.00 1.72 -11.92
N ALA A 465 8.27 1.44 -10.82
CA ALA A 465 6.90 0.97 -10.92
C ALA A 465 6.02 1.68 -9.89
N CYS A 466 4.78 2.01 -10.26
CA CYS A 466 3.83 2.69 -9.39
C CYS A 466 2.38 2.30 -9.71
N GLY A 467 1.48 2.52 -8.77
CA GLY A 467 0.09 2.08 -8.82
C GLY A 467 -0.07 0.61 -8.46
N ASP A 468 -1.18 0.01 -8.90
CA ASP A 468 -1.57 -1.35 -8.52
C ASP A 468 -0.52 -2.40 -8.90
N VAL A 469 0.25 -2.16 -9.96
CA VAL A 469 1.33 -3.06 -10.39
C VAL A 469 2.46 -3.16 -9.36
N ALA A 470 2.69 -2.13 -8.55
CA ALA A 470 3.71 -2.10 -7.51
C ALA A 470 3.16 -2.42 -6.11
N GLY A 471 1.88 -2.14 -5.85
CA GLY A 471 1.29 -2.24 -4.51
C GLY A 471 1.93 -1.26 -3.51
N PRO A 472 1.82 -1.48 -2.19
CA PRO A 472 1.00 -2.49 -1.53
C PRO A 472 -0.50 -2.13 -1.49
N TYR A 473 -0.88 -0.90 -1.86
CA TYR A 473 -2.24 -0.38 -1.85
C TYR A 473 -2.75 -0.21 -3.27
N MET A 474 -3.84 -0.92 -3.61
CA MET A 474 -4.47 -0.86 -4.94
C MET A 474 -5.65 0.12 -4.92
N PHE A 475 -5.35 1.42 -4.73
CA PHE A 475 -6.32 2.51 -4.73
C PHE A 475 -5.91 3.59 -5.72
N THR A 476 -6.89 4.20 -6.37
CA THR A 476 -6.66 5.26 -7.37
C THR A 476 -5.83 6.43 -6.81
N HIS A 477 -6.16 6.92 -5.61
CA HIS A 477 -5.42 8.00 -4.95
C HIS A 477 -4.00 7.57 -4.56
N MET A 478 -3.78 6.30 -4.21
CA MET A 478 -2.43 5.78 -3.96
C MET A 478 -1.62 5.64 -5.24
N ALA A 479 -2.26 5.24 -6.35
CA ALA A 479 -1.63 5.22 -7.66
C ALA A 479 -1.13 6.61 -8.07
N SER A 480 -1.96 7.64 -7.91
CA SER A 480 -1.59 9.04 -8.17
C SER A 480 -0.50 9.54 -7.21
N HIS A 481 -0.58 9.19 -5.92
CA HIS A 481 0.43 9.52 -4.93
C HIS A 481 1.80 8.92 -5.28
N GLN A 482 1.85 7.62 -5.56
CA GLN A 482 3.08 6.94 -5.98
C GLN A 482 3.64 7.49 -7.29
N ALA A 483 2.78 7.84 -8.25
CA ALA A 483 3.17 8.37 -9.54
C ALA A 483 4.01 9.65 -9.42
N TRP A 484 3.67 10.53 -8.46
CA TRP A 484 4.48 11.72 -8.17
C TRP A 484 5.91 11.32 -7.77
N TYR A 485 6.07 10.38 -6.84
CA TYR A 485 7.40 9.93 -6.41
C TYR A 485 8.16 9.24 -7.53
N ALA A 486 7.50 8.37 -8.29
CA ALA A 486 8.11 7.66 -9.41
C ALA A 486 8.62 8.65 -10.48
N ALA A 487 7.79 9.60 -10.91
CA ALA A 487 8.16 10.58 -11.93
C ALA A 487 9.27 11.53 -11.44
N VAL A 488 9.16 12.06 -10.22
CA VAL A 488 10.16 12.98 -9.67
C VAL A 488 11.48 12.26 -9.41
N ASN A 489 11.46 11.04 -8.88
CA ASN A 489 12.67 10.24 -8.69
C ASN A 489 13.31 9.81 -10.03
N ALA A 490 12.51 9.50 -11.05
CA ALA A 490 13.00 9.19 -12.38
C ALA A 490 13.70 10.39 -13.02
N LEU A 491 13.12 11.58 -12.93
CA LEU A 491 13.62 12.76 -13.60
C LEU A 491 14.73 13.49 -12.80
N PHE A 492 14.59 13.56 -11.48
CA PHE A 492 15.43 14.37 -10.61
C PHE A 492 16.16 13.59 -9.51
N GLY A 493 15.96 12.27 -9.41
CA GLY A 493 16.54 11.43 -8.37
C GLY A 493 18.08 11.38 -8.34
N ARG A 494 18.73 11.92 -9.38
CA ARG A 494 20.18 12.15 -9.39
C ARG A 494 20.59 13.27 -8.44
N PHE A 495 19.74 14.30 -8.27
CA PHE A 495 19.97 15.44 -7.38
C PHE A 495 19.43 15.16 -5.99
N ARG A 496 18.17 14.74 -5.92
CA ARG A 496 17.49 14.43 -4.66
C ARG A 496 16.47 13.32 -4.89
N LYS A 497 16.44 12.34 -3.99
CA LYS A 497 15.46 11.25 -3.99
C LYS A 497 14.40 11.50 -2.93
N PHE A 498 13.17 11.18 -3.25
CA PHE A 498 12.02 11.31 -2.37
C PHE A 498 11.49 9.91 -2.04
N LYS A 499 11.50 9.58 -0.76
CA LYS A 499 10.93 8.35 -0.23
C LYS A 499 9.42 8.45 -0.21
N VAL A 500 8.73 7.39 -0.68
CA VAL A 500 7.26 7.37 -0.64
C VAL A 500 6.77 7.38 0.80
N ASP A 501 5.81 8.24 1.07
CA ASP A 501 5.22 8.38 2.39
C ASP A 501 3.88 7.64 2.45
N TYR A 502 3.86 6.54 3.19
CA TYR A 502 2.68 5.73 3.48
C TYR A 502 2.19 5.89 4.93
N SER A 503 2.63 6.95 5.62
CA SER A 503 2.30 7.15 7.04
C SER A 503 0.80 7.35 7.30
N VAL A 504 0.08 7.91 6.31
CA VAL A 504 -1.37 8.16 6.40
C VAL A 504 -2.00 7.77 5.07
N VAL A 505 -2.67 6.63 5.06
CA VAL A 505 -3.37 6.10 3.88
C VAL A 505 -4.84 5.91 4.22
N PRO A 506 -5.75 6.72 3.64
CA PRO A 506 -7.18 6.52 3.82
C PRO A 506 -7.76 5.57 2.77
N TRP A 507 -8.90 4.94 3.07
CA TRP A 507 -9.75 4.26 2.09
C TRP A 507 -11.21 4.31 2.50
N ALA A 508 -12.08 4.07 1.53
CA ALA A 508 -13.52 4.00 1.77
C ALA A 508 -14.17 2.88 0.97
N THR A 509 -15.24 2.33 1.52
CA THR A 509 -16.19 1.43 0.86
C THR A 509 -17.52 2.16 0.76
N PHE A 510 -18.05 2.29 -0.45
CA PHE A 510 -19.23 3.12 -0.76
C PHE A 510 -20.54 2.33 -0.68
N THR A 511 -20.62 1.45 0.29
CA THR A 511 -21.88 0.81 0.71
C THR A 511 -22.80 1.83 1.37
N ASP A 512 -23.96 1.41 1.84
CA ASP A 512 -24.85 2.20 2.66
C ASP A 512 -25.25 1.36 3.88
N PRO A 513 -24.69 1.66 5.08
CA PRO A 513 -23.81 2.79 5.40
C PRO A 513 -22.46 2.74 4.69
N GLU A 514 -21.88 3.92 4.38
CA GLU A 514 -20.50 4.03 3.92
C GLU A 514 -19.54 3.69 5.06
N VAL A 515 -18.38 3.15 4.71
CA VAL A 515 -17.30 2.89 5.67
C VAL A 515 -16.04 3.58 5.18
N ALA A 516 -15.46 4.46 5.98
CA ALA A 516 -14.19 5.11 5.68
C ALA A 516 -13.22 4.98 6.83
N ARG A 517 -11.94 4.69 6.52
CA ARG A 517 -10.90 4.48 7.53
C ARG A 517 -9.59 5.14 7.13
N VAL A 518 -8.83 5.55 8.15
CA VAL A 518 -7.43 6.00 8.03
C VAL A 518 -6.64 5.50 9.25
N GLY A 519 -5.42 5.05 9.02
CA GLY A 519 -4.54 4.54 10.08
C GLY A 519 -4.95 3.17 10.62
N LEU A 520 -4.64 2.89 11.87
CA LEU A 520 -4.82 1.58 12.50
C LEU A 520 -6.28 1.30 12.85
N SER A 521 -6.73 0.07 12.60
CA SER A 521 -7.91 -0.49 13.27
C SER A 521 -7.52 -1.03 14.65
N GLU A 522 -8.51 -1.36 15.49
CA GLU A 522 -8.25 -2.03 16.76
C GLU A 522 -7.60 -3.41 16.57
N SER A 523 -8.05 -4.15 15.56
CA SER A 523 -7.48 -5.45 15.23
C SER A 523 -6.01 -5.31 14.84
N GLU A 524 -5.67 -4.37 13.96
CA GLU A 524 -4.29 -4.09 13.55
C GLU A 524 -3.43 -3.57 14.71
N ALA A 525 -3.98 -2.73 15.60
CA ALA A 525 -3.27 -2.24 16.78
C ALA A 525 -2.93 -3.39 17.74
N ARG A 526 -3.86 -4.32 17.97
CA ARG A 526 -3.63 -5.53 18.77
C ARG A 526 -2.59 -6.46 18.17
N ASP A 527 -2.71 -6.75 16.87
CA ASP A 527 -1.78 -7.65 16.16
C ASP A 527 -0.34 -7.10 16.14
N ASN A 528 -0.20 -5.77 16.08
CA ASN A 528 1.09 -5.08 16.08
C ASN A 528 1.58 -4.72 17.51
N ASN A 529 0.85 -5.09 18.56
CA ASN A 529 1.14 -4.75 19.96
C ASN A 529 1.30 -3.23 20.20
N VAL A 530 0.50 -2.42 19.52
CA VAL A 530 0.43 -0.97 19.71
C VAL A 530 -0.59 -0.66 20.80
N ALA A 531 -0.16 0.01 21.87
CA ALA A 531 -1.07 0.46 22.93
C ALA A 531 -1.95 1.61 22.43
N TYR A 532 -3.25 1.53 22.71
CA TYR A 532 -4.22 2.53 22.25
C TYR A 532 -5.34 2.72 23.27
N GLU A 533 -6.04 3.82 23.14
CA GLU A 533 -7.32 4.11 23.78
C GLU A 533 -8.37 4.39 22.69
N VAL A 534 -9.61 3.94 22.94
CA VAL A 534 -10.73 4.10 22.01
C VAL A 534 -11.64 5.21 22.48
N THR A 535 -12.04 6.07 21.55
CA THR A 535 -13.16 6.99 21.73
C THR A 535 -14.15 6.78 20.59
N ARG A 536 -15.43 6.69 20.93
CA ARG A 536 -16.54 6.49 19.99
C ARG A 536 -17.62 7.55 20.22
N TYR A 537 -18.21 7.99 19.11
CA TYR A 537 -19.40 8.83 19.09
C TYR A 537 -20.41 8.21 18.11
N ASP A 538 -21.60 7.89 18.60
CA ASP A 538 -22.68 7.38 17.76
C ASP A 538 -23.40 8.57 17.09
N ILE A 539 -23.80 8.39 15.80
CA ILE A 539 -24.36 9.47 14.96
C ILE A 539 -25.87 9.63 15.17
N ASP A 540 -26.47 8.78 15.98
CA ASP A 540 -27.93 8.68 16.20
C ASP A 540 -28.54 9.90 16.89
N ASP A 541 -27.77 10.71 17.62
CA ASP A 541 -28.22 11.97 18.25
C ASP A 541 -27.69 13.22 17.54
N LEU A 542 -27.07 13.08 16.36
CA LEU A 542 -26.58 14.22 15.60
C LEU A 542 -27.71 14.90 14.83
N ASP A 543 -27.98 16.17 15.12
CA ASP A 543 -29.11 16.94 14.57
C ASP A 543 -29.20 16.85 13.04
N ARG A 544 -28.09 16.96 12.33
CA ARG A 544 -28.09 16.87 10.87
C ARG A 544 -28.44 15.47 10.38
N ALA A 545 -27.95 14.43 11.03
CA ALA A 545 -28.25 13.06 10.66
C ALA A 545 -29.71 12.71 10.90
N ILE A 546 -30.28 13.22 12.00
CA ILE A 546 -31.71 13.12 12.31
C ILE A 546 -32.54 13.83 11.24
N ALA A 547 -32.18 15.07 10.88
CA ALA A 547 -32.90 15.85 9.87
C ALA A 547 -32.84 15.19 8.47
N ASP A 548 -31.76 14.50 8.15
CA ASP A 548 -31.60 13.78 6.87
C ASP A 548 -32.21 12.36 6.89
N SER A 549 -32.78 11.89 8.01
CA SER A 549 -33.22 10.49 8.23
C SER A 549 -32.09 9.47 8.03
N GLU A 550 -30.88 9.85 8.39
CA GLU A 550 -29.64 9.04 8.27
C GLU A 550 -28.92 8.93 9.64
N ALA A 551 -29.68 8.95 10.74
CA ALA A 551 -29.20 8.90 12.12
C ALA A 551 -28.75 7.47 12.50
N HIS A 552 -27.73 6.97 11.83
CA HIS A 552 -27.16 5.66 12.07
C HIS A 552 -25.66 5.64 11.78
N GLY A 553 -24.94 4.75 12.47
CA GLY A 553 -23.51 4.63 12.37
C GLY A 553 -22.75 5.32 13.50
N PHE A 554 -21.45 5.46 13.34
CA PHE A 554 -20.58 6.02 14.38
C PHE A 554 -19.27 6.56 13.81
N VAL A 555 -18.62 7.41 14.59
CA VAL A 555 -17.21 7.78 14.44
C VAL A 555 -16.43 7.13 15.59
N LYS A 556 -15.31 6.46 15.29
CA LYS A 556 -14.44 5.86 16.28
C LYS A 556 -12.98 6.24 15.99
N VAL A 557 -12.25 6.64 17.01
CA VAL A 557 -10.84 7.05 16.91
C VAL A 557 -10.01 6.32 17.94
N LEU A 558 -8.85 5.85 17.49
CA LEU A 558 -7.79 5.30 18.33
C LEU A 558 -6.77 6.40 18.60
N THR A 559 -6.42 6.60 19.88
CA THR A 559 -5.37 7.54 20.30
C THR A 559 -4.26 6.86 21.09
N GLU A 560 -3.09 7.47 21.16
CA GLU A 560 -2.05 7.07 22.10
C GLU A 560 -2.58 7.18 23.55
N PRO A 561 -2.29 6.21 24.43
CA PRO A 561 -2.73 6.28 25.82
C PRO A 561 -2.33 7.58 26.51
N GLY A 562 -3.32 8.26 27.08
CA GLY A 562 -3.14 9.54 27.77
C GLY A 562 -2.82 10.75 26.87
N ARG A 563 -2.80 10.59 25.54
CA ARG A 563 -2.52 11.66 24.59
C ARG A 563 -3.63 11.77 23.53
N ASP A 564 -3.74 12.96 22.93
CA ASP A 564 -4.72 13.24 21.87
C ASP A 564 -4.22 12.92 20.46
N ARG A 565 -3.04 12.29 20.35
CA ARG A 565 -2.48 11.89 19.06
C ARG A 565 -3.27 10.73 18.47
N ILE A 566 -3.76 10.93 17.26
CA ILE A 566 -4.58 9.97 16.53
C ILE A 566 -3.68 8.89 15.92
N LEU A 567 -4.01 7.62 16.17
CA LEU A 567 -3.38 6.44 15.60
C LEU A 567 -4.19 5.86 14.43
N GLY A 568 -5.50 6.03 14.50
CA GLY A 568 -6.43 5.62 13.46
C GLY A 568 -7.82 6.15 13.72
N ALA A 569 -8.60 6.24 12.66
CA ALA A 569 -10.01 6.66 12.71
C ALA A 569 -10.84 5.85 11.72
N VAL A 570 -12.08 5.54 12.10
CA VAL A 570 -13.08 4.96 11.23
C VAL A 570 -14.39 5.72 11.38
N VAL A 571 -15.04 5.98 10.26
CA VAL A 571 -16.38 6.55 10.17
C VAL A 571 -17.27 5.54 9.46
N VAL A 572 -18.40 5.23 10.07
CA VAL A 572 -19.45 4.39 9.47
C VAL A 572 -20.73 5.23 9.45
N GLY A 573 -21.32 5.41 8.28
CA GLY A 573 -22.56 6.19 8.14
C GLY A 573 -22.64 6.95 6.82
N TYR A 574 -23.59 7.88 6.77
CA TYR A 574 -23.83 8.71 5.60
C TYR A 574 -22.66 9.68 5.36
N HIS A 575 -22.14 9.72 4.12
CA HIS A 575 -20.97 10.53 3.74
C HIS A 575 -19.67 10.26 4.53
N ALA A 576 -19.48 9.03 5.01
CA ALA A 576 -18.28 8.67 5.76
C ALA A 576 -16.98 8.95 4.98
N ALA A 577 -16.98 8.75 3.66
CA ALA A 577 -15.83 9.01 2.78
C ALA A 577 -15.43 10.50 2.74
N GLU A 578 -16.36 11.41 2.95
CA GLU A 578 -16.09 12.85 3.04
C GLU A 578 -15.61 13.23 4.45
N LEU A 579 -16.25 12.68 5.49
CA LEU A 579 -16.00 13.00 6.89
C LEU A 579 -14.61 12.58 7.36
N ILE A 580 -14.09 11.46 6.86
CA ILE A 580 -12.77 10.91 7.25
C ILE A 580 -11.61 11.87 6.92
N ASN A 581 -11.77 12.76 5.94
CA ASN A 581 -10.68 13.60 5.44
C ASN A 581 -10.16 14.59 6.49
N GLU A 582 -10.95 14.98 7.47
CA GLU A 582 -10.47 15.80 8.59
C GLU A 582 -9.46 15.02 9.44
N PHE A 583 -9.72 13.74 9.72
CA PHE A 583 -8.75 12.89 10.43
C PHE A 583 -7.51 12.60 9.58
N VAL A 584 -7.65 12.45 8.25
CA VAL A 584 -6.51 12.32 7.33
C VAL A 584 -5.57 13.52 7.44
N LEU A 585 -6.14 14.74 7.38
CA LEU A 585 -5.39 15.98 7.52
C LEU A 585 -4.75 16.08 8.92
N ALA A 586 -5.52 15.77 9.95
CA ALA A 586 -5.08 15.81 11.34
C ALA A 586 -3.89 14.88 11.57
N MET A 587 -4.00 13.62 11.16
CA MET A 587 -2.93 12.63 11.29
C MET A 587 -1.68 13.03 10.49
N LYS A 588 -1.86 13.52 9.25
CA LYS A 588 -0.76 13.91 8.37
C LYS A 588 0.09 15.03 8.96
N HIS A 589 -0.54 15.96 9.67
CA HIS A 589 0.11 17.14 10.25
C HIS A 589 0.29 17.08 11.77
N GLY A 590 0.04 15.91 12.39
CA GLY A 590 0.20 15.73 13.84
C GLY A 590 -0.75 16.60 14.68
N ILE A 591 -1.96 16.84 14.16
CA ILE A 591 -3.04 17.54 14.85
C ILE A 591 -3.77 16.51 15.72
N GLY A 592 -3.88 16.78 17.03
CA GLY A 592 -4.60 15.93 17.97
C GLY A 592 -6.06 16.34 18.15
N LEU A 593 -6.82 15.51 18.88
CA LEU A 593 -8.25 15.70 19.11
C LEU A 593 -8.59 17.02 19.82
N ASN A 594 -7.72 17.54 20.68
CA ASN A 594 -7.94 18.86 21.32
C ASN A 594 -8.02 20.00 20.29
N LYS A 595 -7.25 19.93 19.21
CA LYS A 595 -7.30 20.94 18.14
C LYS A 595 -8.55 20.79 17.28
N ILE A 596 -8.98 19.55 17.01
CA ILE A 596 -10.27 19.30 16.33
C ILE A 596 -11.41 19.88 17.17
N LEU A 597 -11.44 19.61 18.48
CA LEU A 597 -12.45 20.16 19.40
C LEU A 597 -12.49 21.70 19.42
N ALA A 598 -11.30 22.32 19.34
CA ALA A 598 -11.19 23.78 19.34
C ALA A 598 -11.52 24.43 17.98
N THR A 599 -11.65 23.62 16.91
CA THR A 599 -12.02 24.09 15.57
C THR A 599 -13.52 24.36 15.52
N ILE A 600 -13.93 25.48 14.91
CA ILE A 600 -15.34 25.81 14.70
C ILE A 600 -15.84 24.99 13.51
N HIS A 601 -16.84 24.12 13.77
CA HIS A 601 -17.56 23.39 12.75
C HIS A 601 -18.88 24.10 12.45
N ILE A 602 -19.30 24.05 11.19
CA ILE A 602 -20.57 24.63 10.76
C ILE A 602 -21.72 23.77 11.31
N TYR A 603 -22.73 24.43 11.91
CA TYR A 603 -23.96 23.82 12.39
C TYR A 603 -25.13 24.14 11.44
N PRO A 604 -26.00 23.18 11.13
CA PRO A 604 -25.92 21.75 11.39
C PRO A 604 -25.22 21.03 10.22
N THR A 605 -24.21 20.22 10.52
CA THR A 605 -23.49 19.41 9.53
C THR A 605 -23.12 18.03 10.08
N LEU A 606 -22.88 17.06 9.19
CA LEU A 606 -22.40 15.75 9.58
C LEU A 606 -20.97 15.80 10.15
N SER A 607 -20.15 16.78 9.76
CA SER A 607 -18.78 16.95 10.25
C SER A 607 -18.69 17.30 11.74
N GLU A 608 -19.78 17.77 12.36
CA GLU A 608 -19.83 17.97 13.81
C GLU A 608 -19.62 16.67 14.60
N SER A 609 -19.90 15.50 14.00
CA SER A 609 -19.61 14.20 14.60
C SER A 609 -18.14 14.06 15.00
N ASN A 610 -17.21 14.59 14.18
CA ASN A 610 -15.77 14.57 14.46
C ASN A 610 -15.42 15.45 15.67
N LYS A 611 -16.04 16.62 15.78
CA LYS A 611 -15.91 17.53 16.92
C LYS A 611 -16.52 16.92 18.19
N PHE A 612 -17.71 16.33 18.09
CA PHE A 612 -18.37 15.70 19.25
C PHE A 612 -17.57 14.49 19.75
N LEU A 613 -17.03 13.66 18.86
CA LEU A 613 -16.08 12.61 19.25
C LEU A 613 -14.89 13.20 20.04
N ALA A 614 -14.28 14.28 19.55
CA ALA A 614 -13.18 14.94 20.24
C ALA A 614 -13.64 15.50 21.61
N GLY A 615 -14.91 15.92 21.71
CA GLY A 615 -15.56 16.30 22.96
C GLY A 615 -15.68 15.13 23.95
N GLU A 616 -16.13 13.97 23.48
CA GLU A 616 -16.21 12.74 24.31
C GLU A 616 -14.84 12.32 24.81
N TRP A 617 -13.82 12.35 23.94
CA TRP A 617 -12.44 12.10 24.36
C TRP A 617 -12.00 13.04 25.49
N ARG A 618 -12.34 14.34 25.40
CA ARG A 618 -12.02 15.33 26.43
C ARG A 618 -12.82 15.14 27.70
N LYS A 619 -14.12 14.81 27.60
CA LYS A 619 -15.00 14.54 28.74
C LYS A 619 -14.49 13.36 29.57
N ALA A 620 -14.05 12.28 28.92
CA ALA A 620 -13.52 11.09 29.59
C ALA A 620 -12.22 11.38 30.41
N ARG A 621 -11.57 12.51 30.16
CA ARG A 621 -10.30 12.93 30.80
C ARG A 621 -10.45 14.18 31.65
N LYS A 622 -11.63 14.41 32.20
CA LYS A 622 -11.87 15.52 33.11
C LYS A 622 -10.97 15.42 34.35
N PRO A 623 -10.21 16.47 34.68
CA PRO A 623 -9.37 16.46 35.86
C PRO A 623 -10.24 16.66 37.11
N GLU A 624 -10.68 15.59 37.76
CA GLU A 624 -11.55 15.57 38.94
C GLU A 624 -11.12 16.57 40.02
N ARG A 625 -9.80 16.66 40.28
CA ARG A 625 -9.23 17.61 41.26
C ARG A 625 -9.46 19.07 40.89
N VAL A 626 -9.36 19.38 39.59
CA VAL A 626 -9.59 20.75 39.11
C VAL A 626 -11.07 21.08 39.16
N LEU A 627 -11.95 20.12 38.82
CA LEU A 627 -13.39 20.30 38.91
C LEU A 627 -13.87 20.50 40.34
N SER A 628 -13.34 19.74 41.32
CA SER A 628 -13.67 19.96 42.72
C SER A 628 -13.19 21.31 43.25
N TRP A 629 -12.03 21.79 42.73
CA TRP A 629 -11.56 23.14 43.08
C TRP A 629 -12.45 24.21 42.42
N ALA A 630 -12.82 24.04 41.15
CA ALA A 630 -13.75 24.92 40.45
C ALA A 630 -15.13 24.98 41.15
N GLU A 631 -15.66 23.86 41.64
CA GLU A 631 -16.88 23.79 42.37
C GLU A 631 -16.80 24.64 43.68
N ARG A 632 -15.69 24.53 44.43
CA ARG A 632 -15.44 25.33 45.64
C ARG A 632 -15.35 26.82 45.29
N TYR A 633 -14.65 27.17 44.21
CA TYR A 633 -14.58 28.53 43.72
C TYR A 633 -15.98 29.08 43.35
N HIS A 634 -16.79 28.33 42.62
CA HIS A 634 -18.15 28.76 42.25
C HIS A 634 -19.08 28.84 43.45
N ARG A 635 -18.91 27.96 44.47
CA ARG A 635 -19.64 28.04 45.71
C ARG A 635 -19.28 29.32 46.47
N TRP A 636 -18.00 29.62 46.58
CA TRP A 636 -17.55 30.85 47.22
C TRP A 636 -18.00 32.11 46.47
N ASN A 637 -17.98 32.09 45.13
CA ASN A 637 -18.39 33.26 44.31
C ASN A 637 -19.89 33.52 44.32
N ARG A 638 -20.71 32.60 44.81
CA ARG A 638 -22.16 32.76 44.99
C ARG A 638 -22.56 33.30 46.36
N GLY A 639 -21.65 33.40 47.30
CA GLY A 639 -21.84 33.80 48.72
C GLY A 639 -22.07 32.54 49.56
#